data_59963baf9714003834e5e7d0accdf547
#
_entry.id   59963baf9714003834e5e7d0accdf547
#
_cell.length_a   1.000
_cell.length_b   1.000
_cell.length_c   1.000
_cell.angle_alpha   90.00
_cell.angle_beta   90.00
_cell.angle_gamma   90.00
#
_symmetry.space_group_name_H-M   'P 1'
#
loop_
_entity.id
_entity.type
_entity.pdbx_description
1 polymer ?
#
loop_
_entity_poly.entity_id
_entity_poly.type
_entity_poly.pdbx_seq_one_letter_code
_entity_poly.pdbx_strand_id
1 'polypeptide(L)'
;MKHAFEKQITVGLLAAMLVASPVFAETTTTMSEPIGLKKKPVSTTSKKEDVPPAQGSGTAGTAARPNRLNLPPRESPVPGQDIGVRGEAESELAPYLNKTVTKISVEGNAEVPSEDILRAVYSKPGLPLTEEDISRDMQAIYGMGWFYEIQPSFQTVPEGVQVTYHVQENPKFDHLEVTGNTKVSTDKIRQIVNLPKGKIVNIRDSNRKLSFVEEQYKRDGYILARITDVRFMPDGVLAITINEGIVEDFKVKGNKKTKDKVILREIRLKKGEPFNSTLARRSLNRIQNLGFFEDVNMKLNPGRQPNAVEMEIDVVEMNTGTFGIGAGYSDADGFVGMISVGDKNLRGTGDSILLRWEFGGADNKNYELVYRKPWLDKKETSLGIALYDVTNETADYDREGDELARYDKKRVGQEITLGRPQGEFVRHSITLKHRNDKYVERVGGYNMQYYEKSFDKELEPGGKYYKYKGKWPATAQQRRDENFGTTNSITYSRVYDSRDNIYDPHAGKRNSYTFEWAGLGGDFKFEKITVNYRYYIPMQRDRVLAFDLAAGYAWGDMPLSQRFSVGGGDSLRGYKDDQFRGNSMLRGTAEYRFPIRKKVQGVIFYDIGYAWDKRDQKKFDLGLMESGYGIGLRINSPLGPIKLDWGKGKQRSRFHFSFGGQF
;
A
#
# COMPACT_ATOMS: atom_id res chain seq x y z
N MET A 1 -35.99 16.82 16.81
CA MET A 1 -35.42 16.01 15.72
C MET A 1 -33.92 16.20 15.54
N LYS A 2 -33.35 17.43 15.48
CA LYS A 2 -31.89 17.64 15.37
C LYS A 2 -31.04 16.91 16.43
N HIS A 3 -31.38 17.05 17.70
CA HIS A 3 -30.67 16.39 18.78
C HIS A 3 -30.79 14.86 18.80
N ALA A 4 -31.87 14.29 18.28
CA ALA A 4 -32.02 12.83 18.17
C ALA A 4 -31.21 12.26 17.01
N PHE A 5 -31.07 13.01 15.92
CA PHE A 5 -30.27 12.63 14.76
C PHE A 5 -28.77 12.69 15.07
N GLU A 6 -28.31 13.74 15.77
CA GLU A 6 -26.93 13.85 16.25
C GLU A 6 -26.55 12.73 17.23
N LYS A 7 -27.45 12.38 18.16
CA LYS A 7 -27.23 11.25 19.09
C LYS A 7 -27.19 9.90 18.37
N GLN A 8 -27.98 9.67 17.31
CA GLN A 8 -27.94 8.43 16.56
C GLN A 8 -26.66 8.29 15.72
N ILE A 9 -26.16 9.36 15.13
CA ILE A 9 -24.88 9.36 14.40
C ILE A 9 -23.72 9.16 15.40
N THR A 10 -23.76 9.81 16.54
CA THR A 10 -22.75 9.66 17.60
C THR A 10 -22.71 8.23 18.15
N VAL A 11 -23.85 7.60 18.38
CA VAL A 11 -23.96 6.21 18.83
C VAL A 11 -23.54 5.25 17.72
N GLY A 12 -23.85 5.51 16.46
CA GLY A 12 -23.41 4.70 15.31
C GLY A 12 -21.89 4.73 15.12
N LEU A 13 -21.24 5.88 15.26
CA LEU A 13 -19.79 6.03 15.22
C LEU A 13 -19.11 5.32 16.41
N LEU A 14 -19.68 5.40 17.61
CA LEU A 14 -19.17 4.70 18.79
C LEU A 14 -19.43 3.19 18.76
N ALA A 15 -20.55 2.73 18.20
CA ALA A 15 -20.81 1.31 18.03
C ALA A 15 -19.83 0.66 17.02
N ALA A 16 -19.44 1.40 15.98
CA ALA A 16 -18.35 0.99 15.09
C ALA A 16 -16.98 0.92 15.79
N MET A 17 -16.79 1.65 16.89
CA MET A 17 -15.58 1.63 17.72
C MET A 17 -15.46 0.39 18.62
N LEU A 18 -16.58 -0.17 19.08
CA LEU A 18 -16.61 -1.26 20.09
C LEU A 18 -16.37 -2.66 19.51
N VAL A 19 -16.40 -2.83 18.19
CA VAL A 19 -16.20 -4.13 17.52
C VAL A 19 -14.74 -4.43 17.17
N ALA A 20 -13.82 -3.49 17.39
CA ALA A 20 -12.39 -3.69 17.12
C ALA A 20 -11.64 -4.03 18.43
N SER A 21 -11.30 -5.29 18.60
CA SER A 21 -10.51 -5.82 19.73
C SER A 21 -9.15 -5.13 19.88
N PRO A 22 -8.63 -5.00 21.13
CA PRO A 22 -7.57 -4.07 21.47
C PRO A 22 -6.19 -4.61 21.16
N VAL A 23 -5.20 -3.77 21.05
CA VAL A 23 -3.85 -3.85 21.63
C VAL A 23 -2.92 -2.71 21.16
N PHE A 24 -2.36 -1.95 22.07
CA PHE A 24 -1.20 -1.00 22.18
C PHE A 24 -0.54 -0.26 20.99
N ALA A 25 -0.09 0.74 21.13
CA ALA A 25 0.00 2.21 21.08
C ALA A 25 1.19 2.98 20.46
N GLU A 26 1.12 4.17 19.81
CA GLU A 26 2.24 5.01 19.41
C GLU A 26 2.07 6.53 19.27
N THR A 27 3.13 7.27 19.58
CA THR A 27 3.32 8.68 19.26
C THR A 27 4.07 8.86 17.94
N THR A 28 3.43 9.49 16.98
CA THR A 28 4.16 10.19 15.92
C THR A 28 4.42 11.60 16.43
N THR A 29 5.67 12.00 16.52
CA THR A 29 6.01 13.42 16.64
C THR A 29 5.40 14.10 15.42
N THR A 30 4.32 14.83 15.61
CA THR A 30 3.81 15.73 14.58
C THR A 30 4.86 16.80 14.39
N MET A 31 5.65 16.66 13.33
CA MET A 31 6.47 17.76 12.86
C MET A 31 5.51 18.90 12.51
N SER A 32 5.65 20.02 13.18
CA SER A 32 4.92 21.25 12.87
C SER A 32 5.12 21.59 11.39
N GLU A 33 4.01 21.71 10.66
CA GLU A 33 4.01 22.11 9.26
C GLU A 33 4.52 23.55 9.10
N PRO A 34 5.16 23.88 7.97
CA PRO A 34 5.64 25.24 7.72
C PRO A 34 4.47 26.20 7.48
N ILE A 35 4.52 27.34 8.13
CA ILE A 35 3.59 28.46 7.99
C ILE A 35 3.53 28.90 6.53
N GLY A 36 2.33 28.88 5.94
CA GLY A 36 2.10 29.17 4.54
C GLY A 36 2.33 30.64 4.16
N LEU A 37 3.28 30.87 3.28
CA LEU A 37 3.53 32.18 2.66
C LEU A 37 2.64 32.37 1.43
N LYS A 38 1.84 33.43 1.42
CA LYS A 38 1.07 33.90 0.24
C LYS A 38 2.04 34.43 -0.83
N LYS A 39 2.15 33.78 -1.98
CA LYS A 39 2.80 34.34 -3.18
C LYS A 39 1.83 35.21 -3.96
N LYS A 40 2.20 36.49 -4.19
CA LYS A 40 1.63 37.32 -5.26
C LYS A 40 2.25 36.92 -6.62
N PRO A 41 1.51 36.97 -7.73
CA PRO A 41 2.03 36.58 -9.04
C PRO A 41 2.96 37.67 -9.58
N VAL A 42 4.15 37.26 -10.00
CA VAL A 42 5.08 38.12 -10.80
C VAL A 42 4.82 37.77 -12.26
N SER A 43 4.43 38.77 -13.04
CA SER A 43 4.32 38.71 -14.50
C SER A 43 5.73 38.82 -15.12
N THR A 44 6.09 37.82 -15.91
CA THR A 44 7.26 37.94 -16.81
C THR A 44 6.82 37.73 -18.25
N THR A 45 6.90 38.82 -18.99
CA THR A 45 6.88 38.82 -20.45
C THR A 45 8.19 38.26 -20.98
N SER A 46 8.17 37.24 -21.83
CA SER A 46 9.30 36.84 -22.63
C SER A 46 8.97 36.85 -24.11
N LYS A 47 9.86 37.40 -24.88
CA LYS A 47 9.85 37.59 -26.35
C LYS A 47 9.86 36.23 -27.06
N LYS A 48 9.12 36.21 -28.18
CA LYS A 48 9.21 35.19 -29.23
C LYS A 48 10.52 35.34 -30.00
N GLU A 49 11.17 34.20 -30.27
CA GLU A 49 12.04 34.00 -31.42
C GLU A 49 11.52 32.86 -32.27
N ASP A 50 11.46 33.11 -33.57
CA ASP A 50 10.93 32.25 -34.60
C ASP A 50 11.96 31.19 -35.04
N VAL A 51 11.54 29.91 -35.19
CA VAL A 51 12.26 28.91 -35.98
C VAL A 51 11.24 28.08 -36.80
N PRO A 52 11.51 27.78 -38.09
CA PRO A 52 10.51 27.30 -39.05
C PRO A 52 10.21 25.81 -38.96
N PRO A 53 9.15 25.32 -39.64
CA PRO A 53 8.55 24.02 -39.38
C PRO A 53 9.20 22.89 -40.20
N ALA A 54 9.39 21.72 -39.55
CA ALA A 54 9.62 20.45 -40.21
C ALA A 54 8.35 19.61 -40.21
N GLN A 55 7.97 19.12 -41.39
CA GLN A 55 6.86 18.21 -41.63
C GLN A 55 7.17 16.78 -41.17
N GLY A 56 6.17 16.06 -40.69
CA GLY A 56 6.27 14.60 -40.55
C GLY A 56 5.24 13.97 -39.63
N SER A 57 4.15 13.52 -40.22
CA SER A 57 3.26 12.38 -39.89
C SER A 57 2.97 12.05 -38.42
N GLY A 58 1.67 12.13 -38.10
CA GLY A 58 1.11 11.79 -36.78
C GLY A 58 1.02 10.30 -36.50
N THR A 59 1.04 10.03 -35.22
CA THR A 59 0.25 8.96 -34.58
C THR A 59 -0.07 9.40 -33.16
N ALA A 60 -1.33 9.26 -32.77
CA ALA A 60 -1.87 9.66 -31.50
C ALA A 60 -1.16 8.93 -30.33
N GLY A 61 -0.50 9.68 -29.47
CA GLY A 61 0.09 9.21 -28.22
C GLY A 61 -0.98 8.89 -27.19
N THR A 62 -1.26 7.61 -27.01
CA THR A 62 -1.98 7.11 -25.83
C THR A 62 -1.14 7.31 -24.59
N ALA A 63 -1.72 7.94 -23.57
CA ALA A 63 -1.11 8.17 -22.28
C ALA A 63 -0.54 6.86 -21.69
N ALA A 64 0.74 6.88 -21.29
CA ALA A 64 1.44 5.76 -20.70
C ALA A 64 0.74 5.28 -19.42
N ARG A 65 0.30 4.03 -19.43
CA ARG A 65 -0.12 3.32 -18.23
C ARG A 65 1.14 2.96 -17.43
N PRO A 66 1.19 3.20 -16.11
CA PRO A 66 2.33 2.81 -15.31
C PRO A 66 2.40 1.28 -15.16
N ASN A 67 3.61 0.74 -15.25
CA ASN A 67 4.01 -0.64 -14.93
C ASN A 67 3.51 -1.75 -15.87
N ARG A 68 4.13 -1.89 -17.02
CA ARG A 68 4.10 -3.15 -17.78
C ARG A 68 5.37 -3.97 -17.49
N LEU A 69 5.17 -5.19 -16.98
CA LEU A 69 6.18 -6.25 -17.02
C LEU A 69 6.38 -6.65 -18.50
N ASN A 70 7.54 -6.35 -19.07
CA ASN A 70 7.92 -6.88 -20.37
C ASN A 70 8.37 -8.34 -20.18
N LEU A 71 7.51 -9.28 -20.55
CA LEU A 71 7.84 -10.70 -20.61
C LEU A 71 8.62 -10.97 -21.90
N PRO A 72 9.59 -11.93 -21.90
CA PRO A 72 10.23 -12.37 -23.12
C PRO A 72 9.21 -12.96 -24.11
N PRO A 73 9.47 -12.92 -25.41
CA PRO A 73 8.57 -13.49 -26.41
C PRO A 73 8.26 -14.95 -26.07
N ARG A 74 7.00 -15.31 -26.19
CA ARG A 74 6.56 -16.70 -26.04
C ARG A 74 7.25 -17.55 -27.09
N GLU A 75 8.17 -18.41 -26.69
CA GLU A 75 8.41 -19.62 -27.46
C GLU A 75 7.16 -20.47 -27.35
N SER A 76 6.64 -20.85 -28.48
CA SER A 76 5.41 -21.65 -28.57
C SER A 76 5.56 -22.94 -27.77
N PRO A 77 4.58 -23.36 -27.01
CA PRO A 77 4.65 -24.66 -26.35
C PRO A 77 4.58 -25.75 -27.42
N VAL A 78 5.47 -26.72 -27.26
CA VAL A 78 5.50 -28.05 -27.83
C VAL A 78 4.87 -28.14 -29.23
N PRO A 79 5.64 -28.39 -30.28
CA PRO A 79 5.07 -28.75 -31.57
C PRO A 79 4.11 -29.91 -31.33
N GLY A 80 2.88 -29.80 -31.79
CA GLY A 80 2.08 -30.97 -32.01
C GLY A 80 3.00 -31.93 -32.77
N GLN A 81 3.16 -33.14 -32.25
CA GLN A 81 3.82 -34.17 -33.03
C GLN A 81 3.20 -34.14 -34.41
N ASP A 82 3.97 -33.71 -35.40
CA ASP A 82 3.67 -33.99 -36.77
C ASP A 82 3.65 -35.51 -36.83
N ILE A 83 2.47 -36.06 -36.78
CA ILE A 83 2.26 -37.50 -37.01
C ILE A 83 2.60 -37.63 -38.47
N GLY A 84 3.86 -37.98 -38.72
CA GLY A 84 4.36 -38.26 -40.08
C GLY A 84 3.63 -39.44 -40.67
N VAL A 85 2.44 -39.20 -41.16
CA VAL A 85 1.79 -40.07 -42.12
C VAL A 85 2.44 -39.75 -43.49
N ARG A 86 3.69 -40.12 -43.64
CA ARG A 86 4.39 -40.00 -44.93
C ARG A 86 5.15 -41.27 -45.18
N GLY A 87 4.68 -42.03 -46.15
CA GLY A 87 5.48 -42.95 -46.93
C GLY A 87 4.93 -44.34 -47.09
N GLU A 88 4.37 -45.02 -46.07
CA GLU A 88 3.93 -46.40 -46.23
C GLU A 88 2.40 -46.55 -46.45
N ALA A 89 1.61 -45.67 -45.83
CA ALA A 89 0.14 -45.70 -46.00
C ALA A 89 -0.36 -45.25 -47.36
N GLU A 90 0.40 -44.35 -48.05
CA GLU A 90 0.05 -43.92 -49.41
C GLU A 90 0.12 -45.08 -50.40
N SER A 91 1.03 -46.02 -50.24
CA SER A 91 1.17 -47.18 -51.17
C SER A 91 0.07 -48.22 -50.95
N GLU A 92 -0.46 -48.39 -49.75
CA GLU A 92 -1.50 -49.38 -49.45
C GLU A 92 -2.90 -48.91 -49.84
N LEU A 93 -3.18 -47.62 -49.83
CA LEU A 93 -4.49 -47.05 -50.15
C LEU A 93 -4.76 -46.97 -51.66
N ALA A 94 -3.77 -46.82 -52.46
CA ALA A 94 -3.88 -46.60 -53.92
C ALA A 94 -4.78 -47.59 -54.66
N PRO A 95 -4.81 -48.95 -54.33
CA PRO A 95 -5.66 -49.90 -55.04
C PRO A 95 -7.16 -49.77 -54.71
N TYR A 96 -7.52 -49.03 -53.68
CA TYR A 96 -8.88 -48.87 -53.14
C TYR A 96 -9.53 -47.54 -53.44
N LEU A 97 -8.76 -46.53 -53.89
CA LEU A 97 -9.24 -45.19 -54.21
C LEU A 97 -10.35 -45.22 -55.28
N ASN A 98 -11.31 -44.30 -55.11
CA ASN A 98 -12.50 -44.14 -55.95
C ASN A 98 -13.45 -45.35 -56.01
N LYS A 99 -13.21 -46.41 -55.24
CA LYS A 99 -14.20 -47.49 -55.06
C LYS A 99 -15.29 -47.07 -54.07
N THR A 100 -16.51 -47.54 -54.27
CA THR A 100 -17.63 -47.26 -53.36
C THR A 100 -17.40 -47.91 -52.01
N VAL A 101 -17.48 -47.14 -50.94
CA VAL A 101 -17.42 -47.66 -49.57
C VAL A 101 -18.70 -48.44 -49.28
N THR A 102 -18.59 -49.70 -48.98
CA THR A 102 -19.76 -50.55 -48.69
C THR A 102 -20.06 -50.65 -47.23
N LYS A 103 -19.03 -50.65 -46.39
CA LYS A 103 -19.15 -50.75 -44.92
C LYS A 103 -17.98 -50.05 -44.25
N ILE A 104 -18.25 -49.45 -43.11
CA ILE A 104 -17.23 -48.93 -42.21
C ILE A 104 -17.36 -49.61 -40.86
N SER A 105 -16.27 -50.10 -40.30
CA SER A 105 -16.22 -50.79 -39.01
C SER A 105 -15.06 -50.28 -38.16
N VAL A 106 -15.12 -50.52 -36.88
CA VAL A 106 -14.09 -50.21 -35.87
C VAL A 106 -13.77 -51.45 -35.09
N GLU A 107 -12.51 -51.74 -34.89
CA GLU A 107 -12.03 -52.87 -34.09
C GLU A 107 -10.94 -52.45 -33.12
N GLY A 108 -10.82 -53.12 -31.95
CA GLY A 108 -9.82 -52.84 -30.92
C GLY A 108 -10.29 -51.88 -29.84
N ASN A 109 -11.46 -51.27 -29.95
CA ASN A 109 -12.10 -50.54 -28.91
C ASN A 109 -12.73 -51.46 -27.85
N ALA A 110 -12.51 -51.15 -26.57
CA ALA A 110 -13.03 -51.94 -25.44
C ALA A 110 -14.03 -51.15 -24.56
N GLU A 111 -13.70 -49.91 -24.19
CA GLU A 111 -14.55 -49.05 -23.36
C GLU A 111 -15.25 -47.93 -24.17
N VAL A 112 -14.70 -47.53 -25.29
CA VAL A 112 -15.32 -46.49 -26.14
C VAL A 112 -16.30 -47.19 -27.10
N PRO A 113 -17.60 -46.84 -27.10
CA PRO A 113 -18.59 -47.46 -28.00
C PRO A 113 -18.23 -47.24 -29.49
N SER A 114 -18.31 -48.30 -30.27
CA SER A 114 -18.05 -48.21 -31.73
C SER A 114 -18.94 -47.19 -32.43
N GLU A 115 -20.18 -47.03 -31.95
CA GLU A 115 -21.14 -46.04 -32.48
C GLU A 115 -20.63 -44.58 -32.32
N ASP A 116 -19.97 -44.26 -31.19
CA ASP A 116 -19.44 -42.93 -30.96
C ASP A 116 -18.25 -42.63 -31.86
N ILE A 117 -17.42 -43.63 -32.12
CA ILE A 117 -16.30 -43.56 -33.07
C ILE A 117 -16.82 -43.35 -34.48
N LEU A 118 -17.78 -44.18 -34.92
CA LEU A 118 -18.40 -44.10 -36.24
C LEU A 118 -19.16 -42.80 -36.49
N ARG A 119 -19.69 -42.13 -35.43
CA ARG A 119 -20.28 -40.79 -35.55
C ARG A 119 -19.24 -39.72 -35.88
N ALA A 120 -18.00 -39.90 -35.45
CA ALA A 120 -16.93 -38.95 -35.72
C ALA A 120 -16.37 -39.07 -37.14
N VAL A 121 -16.56 -40.20 -37.80
CA VAL A 121 -16.08 -40.56 -39.13
C VAL A 121 -16.86 -39.78 -40.20
N TYR A 122 -16.13 -39.17 -41.14
CA TYR A 122 -16.69 -38.43 -42.29
C TYR A 122 -17.07 -39.35 -43.46
N SER A 123 -16.27 -40.40 -43.72
CA SER A 123 -16.57 -41.40 -44.75
C SER A 123 -17.94 -42.02 -44.51
N LYS A 124 -18.68 -42.28 -45.58
CA LYS A 124 -20.03 -42.89 -45.51
C LYS A 124 -20.22 -44.00 -46.51
N PRO A 125 -20.93 -45.10 -46.16
CA PRO A 125 -21.33 -46.11 -47.13
C PRO A 125 -22.08 -45.45 -48.29
N GLY A 126 -21.80 -45.95 -49.54
CA GLY A 126 -22.39 -45.44 -50.77
C GLY A 126 -21.60 -44.34 -51.47
N LEU A 127 -20.57 -43.75 -50.83
CA LEU A 127 -19.70 -42.75 -51.44
C LEU A 127 -18.37 -43.36 -51.90
N PRO A 128 -17.67 -42.75 -52.88
CA PRO A 128 -16.34 -43.20 -53.29
C PRO A 128 -15.32 -42.92 -52.18
N LEU A 129 -14.36 -43.82 -51.98
CA LEU A 129 -13.26 -43.68 -51.05
C LEU A 129 -12.27 -42.65 -51.55
N THR A 130 -11.97 -41.62 -50.76
CA THR A 130 -10.92 -40.64 -51.06
C THR A 130 -9.83 -40.66 -49.97
N GLU A 131 -8.64 -40.30 -50.32
CA GLU A 131 -7.52 -40.15 -49.38
C GLU A 131 -7.79 -39.06 -48.35
N GLU A 132 -8.44 -37.96 -48.76
CA GLU A 132 -8.81 -36.84 -47.90
C GLU A 132 -9.80 -37.29 -46.81
N ASP A 133 -10.78 -38.13 -47.18
CA ASP A 133 -11.75 -38.62 -46.20
C ASP A 133 -11.11 -39.54 -45.14
N ILE A 134 -10.22 -40.48 -45.58
CA ILE A 134 -9.45 -41.30 -44.64
C ILE A 134 -8.61 -40.48 -43.68
N SER A 135 -7.90 -39.48 -44.22
CA SER A 135 -7.10 -38.56 -43.38
C SER A 135 -7.94 -37.78 -42.40
N ARG A 136 -9.14 -37.29 -42.82
CA ARG A 136 -10.09 -36.60 -41.96
C ARG A 136 -10.66 -37.54 -40.87
N ASP A 137 -10.98 -38.79 -41.26
CA ASP A 137 -11.50 -39.79 -40.34
C ASP A 137 -10.49 -40.13 -39.24
N MET A 138 -9.22 -40.37 -39.66
CA MET A 138 -8.14 -40.61 -38.70
C MET A 138 -7.95 -39.44 -37.75
N GLN A 139 -7.93 -38.18 -38.30
CA GLN A 139 -7.85 -36.99 -37.50
C GLN A 139 -9.04 -36.83 -36.55
N ALA A 140 -10.26 -37.15 -36.99
CA ALA A 140 -11.45 -37.07 -36.19
C ALA A 140 -11.44 -38.08 -35.04
N ILE A 141 -11.08 -39.34 -35.33
CA ILE A 141 -10.98 -40.41 -34.33
C ILE A 141 -9.87 -40.08 -33.32
N TYR A 142 -8.68 -39.66 -33.80
CA TYR A 142 -7.59 -39.21 -32.93
C TYR A 142 -7.98 -37.98 -32.12
N GLY A 143 -8.70 -37.06 -32.75
CA GLY A 143 -9.24 -35.86 -32.13
C GLY A 143 -10.23 -36.11 -30.97
N MET A 144 -10.83 -37.36 -30.84
CA MET A 144 -11.62 -37.73 -29.70
C MET A 144 -10.77 -37.82 -28.41
N GLY A 145 -9.44 -38.08 -28.54
CA GLY A 145 -8.51 -38.14 -27.45
C GLY A 145 -8.49 -39.43 -26.62
N TRP A 146 -9.19 -40.46 -27.06
CA TRP A 146 -9.27 -41.77 -26.38
C TRP A 146 -8.24 -42.79 -26.87
N PHE A 147 -7.63 -42.55 -28.02
CA PHE A 147 -6.80 -43.50 -28.75
C PHE A 147 -5.38 -42.98 -28.91
N TYR A 148 -4.39 -43.86 -28.70
CA TYR A 148 -2.99 -43.56 -28.95
C TYR A 148 -2.48 -44.04 -30.28
N GLU A 149 -3.20 -45.07 -30.88
CA GLU A 149 -2.88 -45.59 -32.21
C GLU A 149 -4.17 -45.84 -33.00
N ILE A 150 -4.12 -45.53 -34.28
CA ILE A 150 -5.23 -45.71 -35.25
C ILE A 150 -4.64 -46.14 -36.56
N GLN A 151 -5.07 -47.30 -37.08
CA GLN A 151 -4.63 -47.81 -38.36
C GLN A 151 -5.86 -48.17 -39.21
N PRO A 152 -6.02 -47.62 -40.43
CA PRO A 152 -7.06 -48.04 -41.37
C PRO A 152 -6.64 -49.32 -42.08
N SER A 153 -7.57 -50.23 -42.32
CA SER A 153 -7.37 -51.35 -43.20
C SER A 153 -8.50 -51.42 -44.23
N PHE A 154 -8.19 -51.96 -45.39
CA PHE A 154 -9.06 -51.92 -46.56
C PHE A 154 -9.23 -53.35 -47.12
N GLN A 155 -10.50 -53.76 -47.31
CA GLN A 155 -10.83 -55.05 -47.90
C GLN A 155 -11.71 -54.84 -49.12
N THR A 156 -11.27 -55.39 -50.32
CA THR A 156 -12.10 -55.38 -51.50
C THR A 156 -13.23 -56.41 -51.37
N VAL A 157 -14.46 -55.97 -51.65
CA VAL A 157 -15.66 -56.79 -51.69
C VAL A 157 -16.30 -56.65 -53.09
N PRO A 158 -17.18 -57.57 -53.50
CA PRO A 158 -17.75 -57.52 -54.87
C PRO A 158 -18.45 -56.20 -55.20
N GLU A 159 -18.97 -55.50 -54.22
CA GLU A 159 -19.75 -54.25 -54.35
C GLU A 159 -18.92 -52.99 -54.08
N GLY A 160 -17.60 -53.07 -53.77
CA GLY A 160 -16.74 -51.94 -53.48
C GLY A 160 -15.62 -52.24 -52.48
N VAL A 161 -15.46 -51.40 -51.46
CA VAL A 161 -14.43 -51.53 -50.41
C VAL A 161 -15.04 -51.42 -49.04
N GLN A 162 -14.58 -52.27 -48.11
CA GLN A 162 -14.87 -52.17 -46.68
C GLN A 162 -13.66 -51.51 -46.01
N VAL A 163 -13.93 -50.51 -45.18
CA VAL A 163 -12.92 -49.79 -44.34
C VAL A 163 -13.06 -50.21 -42.89
N THR A 164 -11.98 -50.70 -42.31
CA THR A 164 -11.95 -51.00 -40.86
C THR A 164 -10.87 -50.13 -40.18
N TYR A 165 -11.24 -49.36 -39.19
CA TYR A 165 -10.33 -48.63 -38.33
C TYR A 165 -9.94 -49.49 -37.14
N HIS A 166 -8.67 -49.90 -37.09
CA HIS A 166 -8.09 -50.56 -35.92
C HIS A 166 -7.62 -49.52 -34.96
N VAL A 167 -8.19 -49.47 -33.77
CA VAL A 167 -7.88 -48.46 -32.74
C VAL A 167 -7.29 -49.14 -31.52
N GLN A 168 -6.36 -48.46 -30.87
CA GLN A 168 -5.85 -48.84 -29.57
C GLN A 168 -6.17 -47.75 -28.55
N GLU A 169 -6.93 -48.12 -27.49
CA GLU A 169 -7.33 -47.20 -26.46
C GLU A 169 -6.15 -46.83 -25.56
N ASN A 170 -6.14 -45.57 -25.07
CA ASN A 170 -5.15 -45.11 -24.11
C ASN A 170 -5.17 -46.01 -22.85
N PRO A 171 -4.04 -46.14 -22.13
CA PRO A 171 -4.01 -46.90 -20.88
C PRO A 171 -4.98 -46.33 -19.83
N LYS A 172 -5.37 -47.21 -18.87
CA LYS A 172 -6.22 -46.79 -17.74
C LYS A 172 -5.41 -46.02 -16.73
N PHE A 173 -5.94 -44.90 -16.23
CA PHE A 173 -5.29 -44.10 -15.23
C PHE A 173 -5.16 -44.82 -13.89
N ASP A 174 -3.98 -44.88 -13.31
CA ASP A 174 -3.73 -45.36 -11.96
C ASP A 174 -3.49 -44.21 -10.98
N HIS A 175 -2.46 -43.43 -11.20
CA HIS A 175 -2.16 -42.27 -10.35
C HIS A 175 -1.33 -41.17 -11.08
N LEU A 176 -1.27 -39.97 -10.44
CA LEU A 176 -0.50 -38.85 -10.92
C LEU A 176 0.79 -38.71 -10.11
N GLU A 177 1.92 -38.71 -10.81
CA GLU A 177 3.23 -38.31 -10.29
C GLU A 177 3.56 -36.87 -10.69
N VAL A 178 4.03 -36.07 -9.71
CA VAL A 178 4.38 -34.66 -9.94
C VAL A 178 5.77 -34.40 -9.43
N THR A 179 6.60 -33.82 -10.27
CA THR A 179 7.96 -33.42 -9.92
C THR A 179 8.19 -31.92 -10.20
N GLY A 180 9.15 -31.30 -9.47
CA GLY A 180 9.54 -29.89 -9.69
C GLY A 180 8.60 -28.86 -9.07
N ASN A 181 7.49 -29.25 -8.46
CA ASN A 181 6.58 -28.34 -7.77
C ASN A 181 7.05 -28.06 -6.34
N THR A 182 7.29 -26.79 -6.00
CA THR A 182 7.68 -26.36 -4.64
C THR A 182 6.67 -25.38 -4.04
N LYS A 183 5.90 -24.69 -4.86
CA LYS A 183 4.97 -23.62 -4.43
C LYS A 183 3.52 -24.06 -4.41
N VAL A 184 3.12 -24.96 -5.29
CA VAL A 184 1.79 -25.59 -5.27
C VAL A 184 1.96 -27.03 -4.85
N SER A 185 1.25 -27.47 -3.80
CA SER A 185 1.39 -28.83 -3.29
C SER A 185 0.91 -29.88 -4.28
N THR A 186 1.54 -31.05 -4.27
CA THR A 186 1.15 -32.21 -5.10
C THR A 186 -0.31 -32.56 -4.92
N ASP A 187 -0.84 -32.51 -3.70
CA ASP A 187 -2.25 -32.81 -3.43
C ASP A 187 -3.19 -31.80 -4.07
N LYS A 188 -2.80 -30.52 -4.10
CA LYS A 188 -3.59 -29.49 -4.81
C LYS A 188 -3.59 -29.72 -6.31
N ILE A 189 -2.45 -30.13 -6.87
CA ILE A 189 -2.33 -30.47 -8.30
C ILE A 189 -3.20 -31.69 -8.61
N ARG A 190 -3.15 -32.75 -7.77
CA ARG A 190 -4.04 -33.93 -7.91
C ARG A 190 -5.52 -33.57 -7.87
N GLN A 191 -5.92 -32.64 -7.00
CA GLN A 191 -7.31 -32.16 -6.95
C GLN A 191 -7.73 -31.41 -8.23
N ILE A 192 -6.81 -30.67 -8.87
CA ILE A 192 -7.09 -29.95 -10.11
C ILE A 192 -7.19 -30.92 -11.29
N VAL A 193 -6.23 -31.84 -11.41
CA VAL A 193 -6.17 -32.81 -12.50
C VAL A 193 -7.31 -33.83 -12.39
N ASN A 194 -7.64 -34.30 -11.20
CA ASN A 194 -8.80 -35.12 -10.85
C ASN A 194 -9.23 -36.13 -11.95
N LEU A 195 -8.34 -37.05 -12.32
CA LEU A 195 -8.63 -38.13 -13.24
C LEU A 195 -9.19 -39.33 -12.47
N PRO A 196 -10.24 -40.03 -12.99
CA PRO A 196 -10.83 -41.17 -12.32
C PRO A 196 -9.93 -42.39 -12.47
N LYS A 197 -9.52 -42.98 -11.36
CA LYS A 197 -8.70 -44.21 -11.33
C LYS A 197 -9.43 -45.38 -12.01
N GLY A 198 -8.70 -46.16 -12.79
CA GLY A 198 -9.20 -47.35 -13.49
C GLY A 198 -9.98 -47.06 -14.78
N LYS A 199 -10.12 -45.78 -15.17
CA LYS A 199 -10.75 -45.40 -16.45
C LYS A 199 -9.68 -45.04 -17.48
N ILE A 200 -10.00 -45.27 -18.78
CA ILE A 200 -9.13 -44.87 -19.88
C ILE A 200 -8.92 -43.35 -19.85
N VAL A 201 -7.72 -42.92 -20.18
CA VAL A 201 -7.38 -41.49 -20.17
C VAL A 201 -7.80 -40.83 -21.47
N ASN A 202 -8.53 -39.72 -21.36
CA ASN A 202 -8.76 -38.83 -22.49
C ASN A 202 -7.68 -37.77 -22.51
N ILE A 203 -6.81 -37.76 -23.51
CA ILE A 203 -5.67 -36.86 -23.66
C ILE A 203 -6.15 -35.40 -23.74
N ARG A 204 -7.26 -35.12 -24.43
CA ARG A 204 -7.80 -33.74 -24.53
C ARG A 204 -8.28 -33.20 -23.20
N ASP A 205 -9.01 -34.02 -22.42
CA ASP A 205 -9.46 -33.64 -21.10
C ASP A 205 -8.28 -33.47 -20.12
N SER A 206 -7.30 -34.36 -20.20
CA SER A 206 -6.08 -34.30 -19.42
C SER A 206 -5.31 -33.00 -19.70
N ASN A 207 -5.09 -32.65 -20.98
CA ASN A 207 -4.41 -31.42 -21.36
C ASN A 207 -5.16 -30.17 -20.88
N ARG A 208 -6.49 -30.19 -20.95
CA ARG A 208 -7.30 -29.10 -20.39
C ARG A 208 -7.15 -29.01 -18.87
N LYS A 209 -7.11 -30.10 -18.14
CA LYS A 209 -6.91 -30.14 -16.69
C LYS A 209 -5.49 -29.73 -16.33
N LEU A 210 -4.49 -30.11 -17.10
CA LEU A 210 -3.12 -29.65 -16.91
C LEU A 210 -2.98 -28.13 -17.13
N SER A 211 -3.71 -27.54 -18.09
CA SER A 211 -3.71 -26.08 -18.26
C SER A 211 -4.28 -25.36 -17.03
N PHE A 212 -5.24 -25.94 -16.31
CA PHE A 212 -5.75 -25.39 -15.04
C PHE A 212 -4.69 -25.40 -13.93
N VAL A 213 -3.74 -26.35 -13.95
CA VAL A 213 -2.58 -26.33 -13.05
C VAL A 213 -1.72 -25.09 -13.32
N GLU A 214 -1.39 -24.81 -14.58
CA GLU A 214 -0.65 -23.60 -14.94
C GLU A 214 -1.41 -22.32 -14.59
N GLU A 215 -2.74 -22.32 -14.77
CA GLU A 215 -3.57 -21.18 -14.35
C GLU A 215 -3.57 -21.00 -12.83
N GLN A 216 -3.52 -22.06 -12.04
CA GLN A 216 -3.37 -21.96 -10.60
C GLN A 216 -2.06 -21.29 -10.22
N TYR A 217 -0.93 -21.70 -10.83
CA TYR A 217 0.35 -21.03 -10.64
C TYR A 217 0.29 -19.55 -11.00
N LYS A 218 -0.34 -19.20 -12.13
CA LYS A 218 -0.52 -17.80 -12.56
C LYS A 218 -1.36 -17.01 -11.58
N ARG A 219 -2.43 -17.59 -11.04
CA ARG A 219 -3.27 -16.95 -10.00
C ARG A 219 -2.48 -16.66 -8.73
N ASP A 220 -1.59 -17.57 -8.34
CA ASP A 220 -0.72 -17.42 -7.17
C ASP A 220 0.50 -16.51 -7.44
N GLY A 221 0.59 -15.95 -8.67
CA GLY A 221 1.63 -15.01 -9.08
C GLY A 221 2.86 -15.67 -9.75
N TYR A 222 2.94 -16.97 -9.86
CA TYR A 222 4.07 -17.70 -10.46
C TYR A 222 3.90 -17.81 -11.98
N ILE A 223 3.99 -16.68 -12.66
CA ILE A 223 3.68 -16.56 -14.10
C ILE A 223 4.67 -17.23 -15.03
N LEU A 224 5.84 -17.63 -14.54
CA LEU A 224 6.86 -18.36 -15.30
C LEU A 224 6.74 -19.87 -15.16
N ALA A 225 5.89 -20.35 -14.26
CA ALA A 225 5.69 -21.77 -14.07
C ALA A 225 5.05 -22.40 -15.33
N ARG A 226 5.62 -23.53 -15.75
CA ARG A 226 5.19 -24.30 -16.93
C ARG A 226 5.30 -25.78 -16.61
N ILE A 227 4.42 -26.56 -17.21
CA ILE A 227 4.59 -28.00 -17.32
C ILE A 227 5.53 -28.21 -18.51
N THR A 228 6.71 -28.78 -18.24
CA THR A 228 7.78 -28.96 -19.25
C THR A 228 7.83 -30.36 -19.82
N ASP A 229 7.25 -31.34 -19.12
CA ASP A 229 7.18 -32.71 -19.56
C ASP A 229 5.90 -33.37 -19.05
N VAL A 230 5.27 -34.15 -19.93
CA VAL A 230 4.07 -34.93 -19.63
C VAL A 230 4.26 -36.30 -20.26
N ARG A 231 4.31 -37.36 -19.44
CA ARG A 231 4.43 -38.73 -19.90
C ARG A 231 3.29 -39.54 -19.32
N PHE A 232 2.64 -40.30 -20.21
CA PHE A 232 1.67 -41.29 -19.79
C PHE A 232 2.28 -42.67 -20.01
N MET A 233 2.46 -43.41 -18.91
CA MET A 233 3.16 -44.68 -18.94
C MET A 233 2.15 -45.84 -19.15
N PRO A 234 2.59 -47.01 -19.73
CA PRO A 234 1.70 -48.17 -19.98
C PRO A 234 1.05 -48.73 -18.72
N ASP A 235 1.68 -48.55 -17.55
CA ASP A 235 1.15 -48.96 -16.25
C ASP A 235 0.09 -47.99 -15.67
N GLY A 236 -0.30 -46.98 -16.41
CA GLY A 236 -1.34 -46.00 -16.02
C GLY A 236 -0.87 -44.81 -15.23
N VAL A 237 0.42 -44.64 -15.06
CA VAL A 237 1.01 -43.46 -14.36
C VAL A 237 1.07 -42.27 -15.30
N LEU A 238 0.45 -41.17 -14.90
CA LEU A 238 0.62 -39.88 -15.53
C LEU A 238 1.73 -39.10 -14.79
N ALA A 239 2.92 -39.04 -15.38
CA ALA A 239 4.05 -38.30 -14.80
C ALA A 239 4.11 -36.90 -15.42
N ILE A 240 4.16 -35.85 -14.59
CA ILE A 240 4.33 -34.48 -15.03
C ILE A 240 5.52 -33.83 -14.34
N THR A 241 6.28 -33.06 -15.10
CA THR A 241 7.38 -32.27 -14.59
C THR A 241 7.03 -30.77 -14.70
N ILE A 242 7.06 -30.08 -13.58
CA ILE A 242 6.78 -28.66 -13.51
C ILE A 242 8.10 -27.91 -13.34
N ASN A 243 8.30 -26.89 -14.15
CA ASN A 243 9.37 -25.91 -13.93
C ASN A 243 8.74 -24.59 -13.49
N GLU A 244 9.04 -24.15 -12.27
CA GLU A 244 8.44 -22.97 -11.67
C GLU A 244 9.11 -21.65 -12.11
N GLY A 245 10.22 -21.70 -12.85
CA GLY A 245 10.94 -20.51 -13.32
C GLY A 245 11.61 -19.73 -12.21
N ILE A 246 12.92 -19.94 -11.99
CA ILE A 246 13.66 -19.38 -10.85
C ILE A 246 14.30 -18.01 -11.18
N VAL A 247 14.46 -17.19 -10.16
CA VAL A 247 15.26 -15.95 -10.23
C VAL A 247 16.72 -16.30 -10.03
N GLU A 248 17.56 -16.14 -11.06
CA GLU A 248 18.98 -16.43 -11.00
C GLU A 248 19.76 -15.28 -10.37
N ASP A 249 19.53 -14.05 -10.84
CA ASP A 249 20.23 -12.87 -10.36
C ASP A 249 19.38 -11.57 -10.47
N PHE A 250 19.88 -10.53 -9.83
CA PHE A 250 19.36 -9.17 -9.90
C PHE A 250 20.42 -8.24 -10.46
N LYS A 251 20.04 -7.37 -11.38
CA LYS A 251 20.89 -6.36 -11.97
C LYS A 251 20.22 -5.00 -11.86
N VAL A 252 20.98 -3.97 -11.54
CA VAL A 252 20.49 -2.60 -11.45
C VAL A 252 21.14 -1.78 -12.55
N LYS A 253 20.35 -0.93 -13.21
CA LYS A 253 20.81 0.02 -14.23
C LYS A 253 20.19 1.40 -14.00
N GLY A 254 20.89 2.43 -14.48
CA GLY A 254 20.40 3.82 -14.45
C GLY A 254 20.70 4.58 -13.17
N ASN A 255 21.11 3.90 -12.10
CA ASN A 255 21.53 4.56 -10.87
C ASN A 255 22.94 5.15 -11.02
N LYS A 256 23.09 6.44 -10.69
CA LYS A 256 24.37 7.18 -10.71
C LYS A 256 24.85 7.53 -9.31
N LYS A 257 23.94 8.06 -8.48
CA LYS A 257 24.18 8.45 -7.09
C LYS A 257 23.82 7.31 -6.12
N THR A 258 22.65 6.70 -6.31
CA THR A 258 22.14 5.68 -5.43
C THR A 258 22.94 4.38 -5.55
N LYS A 259 23.40 3.84 -4.45
CA LYS A 259 24.14 2.57 -4.44
C LYS A 259 23.20 1.40 -4.72
N ASP A 260 23.64 0.41 -5.50
CA ASP A 260 22.86 -0.80 -5.84
C ASP A 260 22.25 -1.46 -4.61
N LYS A 261 23.03 -1.54 -3.52
CA LYS A 261 22.55 -2.09 -2.24
C LYS A 261 21.26 -1.43 -1.75
N VAL A 262 21.05 -0.15 -2.03
CA VAL A 262 19.85 0.58 -1.60
C VAL A 262 18.62 0.14 -2.37
N ILE A 263 18.79 -0.19 -3.64
CA ILE A 263 17.73 -0.71 -4.52
C ILE A 263 17.49 -2.19 -4.21
N LEU A 264 18.55 -2.98 -4.20
CA LEU A 264 18.47 -4.44 -4.03
C LEU A 264 17.86 -4.86 -2.68
N ARG A 265 18.09 -4.09 -1.61
CA ARG A 265 17.50 -4.39 -0.29
C ARG A 265 15.97 -4.23 -0.24
N GLU A 266 15.37 -3.52 -1.20
CA GLU A 266 13.92 -3.35 -1.30
C GLU A 266 13.24 -4.50 -2.05
N ILE A 267 14.02 -5.37 -2.71
CA ILE A 267 13.51 -6.53 -3.44
C ILE A 267 13.08 -7.62 -2.46
N ARG A 268 11.87 -8.14 -2.68
CA ARG A 268 11.26 -9.20 -1.86
C ARG A 268 11.41 -10.60 -2.45
N LEU A 269 11.87 -10.69 -3.69
CA LEU A 269 12.26 -11.95 -4.32
C LEU A 269 13.66 -12.35 -3.85
N LYS A 270 13.96 -13.65 -3.89
CA LYS A 270 15.26 -14.17 -3.53
C LYS A 270 15.85 -14.96 -4.70
N LYS A 271 17.17 -14.92 -4.82
CA LYS A 271 17.90 -15.77 -5.77
C LYS A 271 17.65 -17.24 -5.48
N GLY A 272 17.44 -18.03 -6.53
CA GLY A 272 17.16 -19.46 -6.45
C GLY A 272 15.71 -19.82 -6.11
N GLU A 273 14.84 -18.83 -5.81
CA GLU A 273 13.41 -19.07 -5.60
C GLU A 273 12.60 -18.81 -6.89
N PRO A 274 11.44 -19.49 -7.06
CA PRO A 274 10.54 -19.24 -8.16
C PRO A 274 10.11 -17.77 -8.26
N PHE A 275 10.11 -17.24 -9.50
CA PHE A 275 9.68 -15.87 -9.75
C PHE A 275 8.21 -15.68 -9.43
N ASN A 276 7.91 -14.67 -8.62
CA ASN A 276 6.53 -14.31 -8.27
C ASN A 276 6.22 -12.86 -8.67
N SER A 277 5.28 -12.67 -9.59
CA SER A 277 4.91 -11.37 -10.14
C SER A 277 4.31 -10.41 -9.10
N THR A 278 3.63 -10.95 -8.08
CA THR A 278 3.09 -10.14 -6.97
C THR A 278 4.21 -9.58 -6.11
N LEU A 279 5.20 -10.41 -5.75
CA LEU A 279 6.39 -9.96 -5.02
C LEU A 279 7.24 -9.01 -5.86
N ALA A 280 7.35 -9.24 -7.18
CA ALA A 280 8.04 -8.35 -8.11
C ALA A 280 7.40 -6.96 -8.12
N ARG A 281 6.09 -6.88 -8.28
CA ARG A 281 5.34 -5.61 -8.24
C ARG A 281 5.49 -4.90 -6.90
N ARG A 282 5.43 -5.63 -5.79
CA ARG A 282 5.67 -5.08 -4.46
C ARG A 282 7.08 -4.51 -4.33
N SER A 283 8.08 -5.21 -4.86
CA SER A 283 9.47 -4.73 -4.88
C SER A 283 9.61 -3.42 -5.65
N LEU A 284 9.01 -3.33 -6.84
CA LEU A 284 8.97 -2.08 -7.62
C LEU A 284 8.32 -0.93 -6.84
N ASN A 285 7.17 -1.17 -6.21
CA ASN A 285 6.49 -0.15 -5.41
C ASN A 285 7.36 0.30 -4.22
N ARG A 286 8.08 -0.62 -3.59
CA ARG A 286 9.01 -0.27 -2.50
C ARG A 286 10.16 0.60 -2.99
N ILE A 287 10.75 0.26 -4.14
CA ILE A 287 11.82 1.07 -4.76
C ILE A 287 11.27 2.44 -5.15
N GLN A 288 10.11 2.51 -5.77
CA GLN A 288 9.45 3.78 -6.12
C GLN A 288 9.15 4.64 -4.89
N ASN A 289 8.69 4.02 -3.80
CA ASN A 289 8.37 4.70 -2.53
C ASN A 289 9.60 5.23 -1.78
N LEU A 290 10.82 4.88 -2.18
CA LEU A 290 12.03 5.54 -1.68
C LEU A 290 12.02 7.04 -2.03
N GLY A 291 11.34 7.44 -3.12
CA GLY A 291 11.27 8.83 -3.57
C GLY A 291 12.60 9.37 -4.13
N PHE A 292 13.45 8.47 -4.66
CA PHE A 292 14.75 8.79 -5.27
C PHE A 292 14.69 8.72 -6.79
N PHE A 293 13.62 8.14 -7.34
CA PHE A 293 13.48 7.80 -8.74
C PHE A 293 12.23 8.44 -9.34
N GLU A 294 12.38 9.00 -10.54
CA GLU A 294 11.27 9.48 -11.36
C GLU A 294 10.52 8.29 -11.96
N ASP A 295 11.27 7.27 -12.39
CA ASP A 295 10.72 6.04 -12.95
C ASP A 295 11.50 4.80 -12.48
N VAL A 296 10.78 3.69 -12.31
CA VAL A 296 11.34 2.39 -11.91
C VAL A 296 10.67 1.31 -12.75
N ASN A 297 11.45 0.66 -13.60
CA ASN A 297 11.00 -0.42 -14.45
C ASN A 297 11.71 -1.73 -14.11
N MET A 298 11.09 -2.83 -14.49
CA MET A 298 11.66 -4.16 -14.33
C MET A 298 11.52 -4.95 -15.62
N LYS A 299 12.63 -5.56 -16.05
CA LYS A 299 12.69 -6.48 -17.16
C LYS A 299 13.12 -7.86 -16.67
N LEU A 300 12.61 -8.88 -17.31
CA LEU A 300 13.05 -10.26 -17.11
C LEU A 300 13.86 -10.67 -18.33
N ASN A 301 15.15 -10.87 -18.14
CA ASN A 301 16.06 -11.37 -19.16
C ASN A 301 16.25 -12.88 -18.96
N PRO A 302 16.47 -13.67 -20.02
CA PRO A 302 16.84 -15.07 -19.87
C PRO A 302 18.09 -15.21 -19.00
N GLY A 303 18.04 -16.15 -18.06
CA GLY A 303 19.19 -16.51 -17.25
C GLY A 303 20.14 -17.45 -17.98
N ARG A 304 21.21 -17.87 -17.30
CA ARG A 304 22.18 -18.83 -17.83
C ARG A 304 21.65 -20.26 -17.80
N GLN A 305 20.82 -20.56 -16.80
CA GLN A 305 20.20 -21.87 -16.67
C GLN A 305 18.89 -21.92 -17.45
N PRO A 306 18.48 -23.08 -17.99
CA PRO A 306 17.17 -23.24 -18.60
C PRO A 306 16.05 -22.82 -17.61
N ASN A 307 15.10 -22.03 -18.07
CA ASN A 307 13.98 -21.52 -17.30
C ASN A 307 14.34 -20.66 -16.07
N ALA A 308 15.59 -20.17 -15.98
CA ALA A 308 15.99 -19.14 -15.04
C ALA A 308 15.86 -17.74 -15.67
N VAL A 309 15.61 -16.74 -14.83
CA VAL A 309 15.54 -15.35 -15.28
C VAL A 309 16.46 -14.46 -14.45
N GLU A 310 17.14 -13.52 -15.13
CA GLU A 310 17.82 -12.39 -14.52
C GLU A 310 16.85 -11.21 -14.45
N MET A 311 16.61 -10.71 -13.24
CA MET A 311 15.78 -9.52 -13.05
C MET A 311 16.63 -8.26 -13.21
N GLU A 312 16.39 -7.49 -14.24
CA GLU A 312 16.99 -6.18 -14.47
C GLU A 312 16.04 -5.08 -13.99
N ILE A 313 16.51 -4.25 -13.06
CA ILE A 313 15.78 -3.11 -12.50
C ILE A 313 16.38 -1.85 -13.13
N ASP A 314 15.64 -1.22 -14.03
CA ASP A 314 16.01 0.05 -14.65
C ASP A 314 15.41 1.21 -13.85
N VAL A 315 16.25 2.13 -13.39
CA VAL A 315 15.80 3.30 -12.63
C VAL A 315 16.23 4.59 -13.34
N VAL A 316 15.38 5.61 -13.23
CA VAL A 316 15.70 6.98 -13.61
C VAL A 316 15.77 7.80 -12.33
N GLU A 317 16.99 8.22 -11.95
CA GLU A 317 17.19 8.99 -10.72
C GLU A 317 16.65 10.42 -10.83
N MET A 318 16.02 10.88 -9.76
CA MET A 318 15.65 12.28 -9.57
C MET A 318 16.60 12.96 -8.57
N ASN A 319 16.61 14.28 -8.59
CA ASN A 319 17.35 15.04 -7.60
C ASN A 319 16.71 14.81 -6.20
N THR A 320 17.50 14.30 -5.26
CA THR A 320 17.07 14.03 -3.87
C THR A 320 17.47 15.14 -2.91
N GLY A 321 18.34 16.05 -3.34
CA GLY A 321 18.68 17.27 -2.60
C GLY A 321 17.52 18.26 -2.64
N THR A 322 17.21 18.86 -1.50
CA THR A 322 16.22 19.92 -1.36
C THR A 322 16.85 21.14 -0.78
N PHE A 323 16.57 22.28 -1.39
CA PHE A 323 16.91 23.60 -0.88
C PHE A 323 15.65 24.45 -0.92
N GLY A 324 15.29 25.04 0.22
CA GLY A 324 14.13 25.88 0.35
C GLY A 324 14.49 27.20 1.01
N ILE A 325 13.98 28.29 0.47
CA ILE A 325 14.00 29.63 1.09
C ILE A 325 12.57 30.08 1.20
N GLY A 326 12.17 30.53 2.37
CA GLY A 326 10.89 31.16 2.64
C GLY A 326 11.10 32.53 3.28
N ALA A 327 10.17 33.44 3.03
CA ALA A 327 10.10 34.69 3.74
C ALA A 327 8.65 35.08 3.95
N GLY A 328 8.34 35.63 5.11
CA GLY A 328 7.00 36.05 5.50
C GLY A 328 7.08 37.33 6.35
N TYR A 329 5.94 37.95 6.49
CA TYR A 329 5.74 39.05 7.41
C TYR A 329 4.46 38.80 8.19
N SER A 330 4.54 38.89 9.51
CA SER A 330 3.37 38.92 10.38
C SER A 330 3.37 40.21 11.18
N ASP A 331 2.19 40.72 11.50
CA ASP A 331 2.07 41.94 12.34
C ASP A 331 2.62 41.71 13.75
N ALA A 332 2.70 40.44 14.15
CA ALA A 332 3.15 40.05 15.48
C ALA A 332 4.67 39.82 15.56
N ASP A 333 5.25 39.14 14.54
CA ASP A 333 6.65 38.72 14.54
C ASP A 333 7.55 39.59 13.62
N GLY A 334 6.91 40.48 12.82
CA GLY A 334 7.61 41.21 11.80
C GLY A 334 8.06 40.36 10.64
N PHE A 335 9.25 40.57 10.12
CA PHE A 335 9.82 39.76 9.05
C PHE A 335 10.37 38.44 9.58
N VAL A 336 9.94 37.34 8.96
CA VAL A 336 10.40 35.98 9.25
C VAL A 336 10.98 35.34 8.00
N GLY A 337 12.19 34.82 8.09
CA GLY A 337 12.85 34.07 7.03
C GLY A 337 13.06 32.62 7.42
N MET A 338 13.05 31.73 6.43
CA MET A 338 13.33 30.30 6.61
C MET A 338 14.30 29.82 5.53
N ILE A 339 15.29 29.07 5.95
CA ILE A 339 16.16 28.30 5.07
C ILE A 339 16.05 26.83 5.44
N SER A 340 15.87 25.98 4.45
CA SER A 340 15.93 24.52 4.65
C SER A 340 16.87 23.88 3.65
N VAL A 341 17.71 22.99 4.12
CA VAL A 341 18.64 22.18 3.32
C VAL A 341 18.46 20.72 3.70
N GLY A 342 18.28 19.88 2.72
CA GLY A 342 18.09 18.47 2.97
C GLY A 342 18.54 17.61 1.81
N ASP A 343 18.71 16.31 2.09
CA ASP A 343 18.92 15.29 1.10
C ASP A 343 18.21 14.00 1.56
N LYS A 344 17.30 13.49 0.75
CA LYS A 344 16.57 12.25 1.04
C LYS A 344 17.43 11.00 0.80
N ASN A 345 18.54 11.13 0.07
CA ASN A 345 19.45 10.05 -0.29
C ASN A 345 20.91 10.50 -0.14
N LEU A 346 21.28 10.80 1.09
CA LEU A 346 22.59 11.33 1.44
C LEU A 346 23.72 10.41 0.95
N ARG A 347 24.59 10.91 0.07
CA ARG A 347 25.70 10.15 -0.54
C ARG A 347 25.24 8.83 -1.22
N GLY A 348 23.98 8.72 -1.62
CA GLY A 348 23.42 7.52 -2.26
C GLY A 348 23.24 6.31 -1.34
N THR A 349 23.26 6.50 -0.01
CA THR A 349 23.13 5.41 0.98
C THR A 349 21.69 5.10 1.37
N GLY A 350 20.74 5.93 0.91
CA GLY A 350 19.35 5.89 1.32
C GLY A 350 19.09 6.50 2.69
N ASP A 351 20.10 7.13 3.30
CA ASP A 351 19.95 7.91 4.51
C ASP A 351 19.41 9.29 4.16
N SER A 352 18.64 9.91 5.05
CA SER A 352 18.15 11.28 4.85
C SER A 352 18.63 12.22 5.94
N ILE A 353 18.88 13.46 5.55
CA ILE A 353 19.16 14.56 6.46
C ILE A 353 18.33 15.75 6.07
N LEU A 354 17.82 16.47 7.05
CA LEU A 354 17.12 17.74 6.88
C LEU A 354 17.60 18.70 7.96
N LEU A 355 18.06 19.86 7.55
CA LEU A 355 18.34 21.01 8.41
C LEU A 355 17.35 22.12 8.05
N ARG A 356 16.63 22.63 9.04
CA ARG A 356 15.75 23.78 8.92
C ARG A 356 16.22 24.85 9.89
N TRP A 357 16.25 26.08 9.42
CA TRP A 357 16.53 27.25 10.21
C TRP A 357 15.51 28.33 9.86
N GLU A 358 14.80 28.81 10.88
CA GLU A 358 13.89 29.95 10.79
C GLU A 358 14.45 31.08 11.63
N PHE A 359 14.38 32.30 11.12
CA PHE A 359 14.90 33.49 11.76
C PHE A 359 13.98 34.69 11.48
N GLY A 360 13.88 35.61 12.43
CA GLY A 360 13.04 36.80 12.33
C GLY A 360 12.18 36.99 13.57
N GLY A 361 11.46 38.13 13.65
CA GLY A 361 10.80 38.52 14.90
C GLY A 361 11.80 38.92 15.98
N ALA A 362 11.31 39.35 17.12
CA ALA A 362 12.15 40.00 18.15
C ALA A 362 13.25 39.10 18.73
N ASP A 363 13.14 37.73 18.64
CA ASP A 363 14.16 36.77 19.12
C ASP A 363 13.97 35.33 18.60
N ASN A 364 13.12 35.10 17.62
CA ASN A 364 12.78 33.74 17.17
C ASN A 364 13.83 33.16 16.23
N LYS A 365 14.63 32.23 16.74
CA LYS A 365 15.58 31.42 15.96
C LYS A 365 15.20 29.94 16.16
N ASN A 366 14.52 29.35 15.16
CA ASN A 366 14.11 27.98 15.21
C ASN A 366 15.09 27.10 14.42
N TYR A 367 15.58 26.06 15.04
CA TYR A 367 16.50 25.11 14.43
C TYR A 367 15.93 23.71 14.55
N GLU A 368 15.98 22.96 13.45
CA GLU A 368 15.62 21.55 13.44
C GLU A 368 16.60 20.78 12.57
N LEU A 369 17.22 19.75 13.13
CA LEU A 369 18.07 18.80 12.43
C LEU A 369 17.48 17.41 12.58
N VAL A 370 17.13 16.77 11.47
CA VAL A 370 16.63 15.41 11.43
C VAL A 370 17.52 14.55 10.56
N TYR A 371 18.05 13.49 11.13
CA TYR A 371 18.78 12.44 10.41
C TYR A 371 18.01 11.13 10.51
N ARG A 372 17.87 10.41 9.40
CA ARG A 372 17.24 9.09 9.36
C ARG A 372 18.06 8.12 8.54
N LYS A 373 18.30 6.95 9.11
CA LYS A 373 18.93 5.80 8.46
C LYS A 373 17.95 4.63 8.47
N PRO A 374 17.31 4.31 7.34
CA PRO A 374 16.24 3.29 7.29
C PRO A 374 16.76 1.86 7.45
N TRP A 375 18.04 1.62 7.19
CA TRP A 375 18.67 0.30 7.26
C TRP A 375 20.00 0.36 8.05
N LEU A 376 19.94 0.11 9.35
CA LEU A 376 21.12 -0.02 10.21
C LEU A 376 21.73 -1.42 10.08
N ASP A 377 20.88 -2.45 9.96
CA ASP A 377 21.26 -3.85 9.87
C ASP A 377 20.47 -4.62 8.79
N LYS A 378 20.75 -5.94 8.64
CA LYS A 378 20.02 -6.82 7.68
C LYS A 378 18.56 -7.09 8.07
N LYS A 379 18.15 -6.74 9.29
CA LYS A 379 16.77 -6.90 9.80
C LYS A 379 15.91 -5.65 9.63
N GLU A 380 16.34 -4.73 8.77
CA GLU A 380 15.63 -3.46 8.49
C GLU A 380 15.48 -2.57 9.74
N THR A 381 16.42 -2.65 10.70
CA THR A 381 16.41 -1.74 11.84
C THR A 381 16.68 -0.32 11.35
N SER A 382 15.81 0.62 11.66
CA SER A 382 15.98 2.04 11.35
C SER A 382 16.49 2.82 12.55
N LEU A 383 17.31 3.84 12.29
CA LEU A 383 17.73 4.83 13.27
C LEU A 383 17.20 6.21 12.83
N GLY A 384 16.58 6.92 13.75
CA GLY A 384 16.22 8.32 13.63
C GLY A 384 16.89 9.13 14.73
N ILE A 385 17.38 10.32 14.39
CA ILE A 385 17.91 11.31 15.34
C ILE A 385 17.27 12.63 14.99
N ALA A 386 16.67 13.30 15.98
CA ALA A 386 16.14 14.64 15.84
C ALA A 386 16.71 15.54 16.92
N LEU A 387 17.17 16.74 16.54
CA LEU A 387 17.60 17.80 17.42
C LEU A 387 16.79 19.03 17.06
N TYR A 388 16.22 19.71 18.04
CA TYR A 388 15.37 20.87 17.79
C TYR A 388 15.46 21.91 18.89
N ASP A 389 15.38 23.18 18.47
CA ASP A 389 15.11 24.36 19.29
C ASP A 389 14.07 25.18 18.54
N VAL A 390 12.80 25.07 18.97
CA VAL A 390 11.65 25.60 18.25
C VAL A 390 10.76 26.38 19.20
N THR A 391 10.42 27.60 18.79
CA THR A 391 9.47 28.44 19.48
C THR A 391 8.19 28.57 18.65
N ASN A 392 7.06 28.21 19.24
CA ASN A 392 5.76 28.28 18.59
C ASN A 392 4.82 29.18 19.39
N GLU A 393 4.13 30.08 18.71
CA GLU A 393 2.98 30.76 19.27
C GLU A 393 1.94 29.78 19.75
N THR A 394 1.44 29.99 20.95
CA THR A 394 0.44 29.14 21.60
C THR A 394 -0.65 30.03 22.19
N ALA A 395 -1.90 29.70 21.91
CA ALA A 395 -3.03 30.36 22.55
C ALA A 395 -3.84 29.35 23.32
N ASP A 396 -4.34 29.75 24.48
CA ASP A 396 -5.31 29.01 25.26
C ASP A 396 -6.68 29.64 25.04
N TYR A 397 -7.70 28.81 24.96
CA TYR A 397 -9.07 29.21 24.67
C TYR A 397 -10.03 28.68 25.74
N ASP A 398 -11.13 29.40 25.98
CA ASP A 398 -12.28 28.84 26.66
C ASP A 398 -13.05 27.85 25.79
N ARG A 399 -14.12 27.27 26.34
CA ARG A 399 -14.95 26.31 25.61
C ARG A 399 -15.63 26.93 24.38
N GLU A 400 -15.96 28.19 24.45
CA GLU A 400 -16.61 28.99 23.42
C GLU A 400 -15.65 29.41 22.32
N GLY A 401 -14.34 29.26 22.55
CA GLY A 401 -13.26 29.58 21.62
C GLY A 401 -12.83 31.05 21.71
N ASP A 402 -13.16 31.74 22.82
CA ASP A 402 -12.59 33.04 23.07
C ASP A 402 -11.17 32.88 23.66
N GLU A 403 -10.28 33.75 23.23
CA GLU A 403 -8.87 33.66 23.58
C GLU A 403 -8.63 34.17 24.99
N LEU A 404 -8.03 33.32 25.80
CA LEU A 404 -7.78 33.54 27.18
C LEU A 404 -6.34 33.92 27.48
N ALA A 405 -5.41 33.35 26.76
CA ALA A 405 -3.98 33.68 26.86
C ALA A 405 -3.26 33.44 25.50
N ARG A 406 -2.21 34.20 25.28
CA ARG A 406 -1.32 34.05 24.13
C ARG A 406 0.12 34.21 24.58
N TYR A 407 0.94 33.23 24.31
CA TYR A 407 2.34 33.16 24.72
C TYR A 407 3.16 32.34 23.73
N ASP A 408 4.46 32.41 23.82
CA ASP A 408 5.34 31.57 23.05
C ASP A 408 5.79 30.36 23.87
N LYS A 409 5.70 29.19 23.27
CA LYS A 409 6.21 27.95 23.85
C LYS A 409 7.50 27.56 23.16
N LYS A 410 8.62 27.73 23.86
CA LYS A 410 9.93 27.29 23.40
C LYS A 410 10.15 25.84 23.77
N ARG A 411 10.52 25.03 22.79
CA ARG A 411 10.82 23.61 22.94
C ARG A 411 12.23 23.32 22.48
N VAL A 412 13.07 22.87 23.39
CA VAL A 412 14.43 22.43 23.10
C VAL A 412 14.55 20.94 23.40
N GLY A 413 15.12 20.16 22.51
CA GLY A 413 15.24 18.72 22.80
C GLY A 413 15.98 17.91 21.77
N GLN A 414 16.10 16.64 22.10
CA GLN A 414 16.69 15.62 21.25
C GLN A 414 15.92 14.30 21.38
N GLU A 415 15.85 13.58 20.30
CA GLU A 415 15.17 12.29 20.22
C GLU A 415 16.01 11.30 19.45
N ILE A 416 16.10 10.08 19.96
CA ILE A 416 16.76 8.94 19.28
C ILE A 416 15.73 7.82 19.16
N THR A 417 15.42 7.44 17.93
CA THR A 417 14.42 6.41 17.62
C THR A 417 15.08 5.21 16.96
N LEU A 418 14.86 4.03 17.49
CA LEU A 418 15.17 2.76 16.86
C LEU A 418 13.87 2.07 16.45
N GLY A 419 13.74 1.70 15.17
CA GLY A 419 12.54 1.04 14.65
C GLY A 419 12.88 -0.23 13.91
N ARG A 420 11.99 -1.26 14.01
CA ARG A 420 12.15 -2.53 13.30
C ARG A 420 10.81 -3.01 12.74
N PRO A 421 10.74 -3.44 11.46
CA PRO A 421 9.54 -4.07 10.93
C PRO A 421 9.36 -5.49 11.49
N GLN A 422 8.10 -5.88 11.65
CA GLN A 422 7.66 -7.24 11.91
C GLN A 422 6.70 -7.66 10.80
N GLY A 423 7.19 -8.42 9.86
CA GLY A 423 6.45 -8.70 8.62
C GLY A 423 6.35 -7.49 7.71
N GLU A 424 5.32 -7.47 6.86
CA GLU A 424 5.18 -6.46 5.80
C GLU A 424 4.54 -5.16 6.29
N PHE A 425 3.58 -5.26 7.21
CA PHE A 425 2.71 -4.14 7.57
C PHE A 425 2.93 -3.59 8.97
N VAL A 426 3.69 -4.26 9.81
CA VAL A 426 3.90 -3.87 11.21
C VAL A 426 5.29 -3.31 11.39
N ARG A 427 5.40 -2.19 12.09
CA ARG A 427 6.67 -1.62 12.54
C ARG A 427 6.59 -1.34 14.05
N HIS A 428 7.61 -1.72 14.77
CA HIS A 428 7.83 -1.35 16.17
C HIS A 428 8.93 -0.31 16.25
N SER A 429 8.82 0.64 17.19
CA SER A 429 9.92 1.54 17.49
C SER A 429 10.00 1.88 18.98
N ILE A 430 11.19 2.24 19.41
CA ILE A 430 11.48 2.78 20.74
C ILE A 430 12.16 4.11 20.53
N THR A 431 11.63 5.16 21.16
CA THR A 431 12.20 6.51 21.15
C THR A 431 12.64 6.90 22.53
N LEU A 432 13.87 7.28 22.67
CA LEU A 432 14.40 8.00 23.84
C LEU A 432 14.26 9.50 23.55
N LYS A 433 13.65 10.23 24.48
CA LYS A 433 13.38 11.65 24.33
C LYS A 433 13.89 12.42 25.52
N HIS A 434 14.65 13.46 25.24
CA HIS A 434 14.98 14.54 26.17
C HIS A 434 14.38 15.83 25.64
N ARG A 435 13.50 16.47 26.41
CA ARG A 435 12.77 17.64 25.96
C ARG A 435 12.61 18.64 27.12
N ASN A 436 12.93 19.90 26.84
CA ASN A 436 12.67 21.00 27.74
C ASN A 436 11.66 21.96 27.09
N ASP A 437 10.51 22.13 27.73
CA ASP A 437 9.51 23.12 27.32
C ASP A 437 9.62 24.35 28.23
N LYS A 438 9.69 25.53 27.63
CA LYS A 438 9.76 26.82 28.34
C LYS A 438 8.61 27.71 27.91
N TYR A 439 8.05 28.41 28.88
CA TYR A 439 7.15 29.53 28.64
C TYR A 439 7.99 30.76 28.29
N VAL A 440 7.65 31.43 27.21
CA VAL A 440 8.26 32.72 26.82
C VAL A 440 7.13 33.74 26.71
N GLU A 441 7.26 34.83 27.44
CA GLU A 441 6.29 35.91 27.40
C GLU A 441 6.38 36.63 26.04
N ARG A 442 5.23 36.90 25.41
CA ARG A 442 5.15 37.54 24.14
C ARG A 442 4.79 39.00 24.29
N VAL A 443 5.53 39.88 23.62
CA VAL A 443 5.22 41.34 23.55
C VAL A 443 3.86 41.51 22.84
N GLY A 444 2.89 42.13 23.51
CA GLY A 444 1.51 42.29 23.01
C GLY A 444 0.64 41.07 23.15
N GLY A 445 1.15 39.99 23.77
CA GLY A 445 0.34 38.83 24.17
C GLY A 445 -0.46 39.13 25.47
N TYR A 446 -1.44 38.27 25.76
CA TYR A 446 -2.09 38.28 27.06
C TYR A 446 -1.10 37.79 28.10
N ASN A 447 -0.96 38.64 29.13
CA ASN A 447 0.10 38.51 30.08
C ASN A 447 -0.17 37.45 31.15
N MET A 448 0.74 37.35 32.08
CA MET A 448 0.78 36.50 33.23
C MET A 448 -0.49 36.48 34.07
N GLN A 449 -1.28 37.57 34.08
CA GLN A 449 -2.50 37.64 34.91
C GLN A 449 -3.56 36.58 34.53
N TYR A 450 -3.74 36.32 33.26
CA TYR A 450 -4.62 35.24 32.82
C TYR A 450 -4.01 33.88 33.15
N TYR A 451 -2.74 33.68 32.87
CA TYR A 451 -2.07 32.44 33.23
C TYR A 451 -2.14 32.14 34.71
N GLU A 452 -2.06 33.18 35.55
CA GLU A 452 -2.30 33.10 37.00
C GLU A 452 -3.73 32.72 37.32
N LYS A 453 -4.74 33.36 36.73
CA LYS A 453 -6.16 33.08 36.92
C LYS A 453 -6.55 31.66 36.45
N SER A 454 -5.95 31.13 35.40
CA SER A 454 -6.24 29.79 34.92
C SER A 454 -5.93 28.69 35.94
N PHE A 455 -5.15 29.01 36.98
CA PHE A 455 -4.86 28.11 38.10
C PHE A 455 -5.81 28.24 39.29
N ASP A 456 -6.79 29.13 39.26
CA ASP A 456 -7.72 29.27 40.38
C ASP A 456 -8.48 27.97 40.67
N LYS A 457 -8.86 27.24 39.63
CA LYS A 457 -9.44 25.88 39.76
C LYS A 457 -8.48 24.86 40.39
N GLU A 458 -7.18 25.05 40.20
CA GLU A 458 -6.14 24.22 40.79
C GLU A 458 -5.99 24.45 42.31
N LEU A 459 -6.52 25.56 42.82
CA LEU A 459 -6.57 25.91 44.23
C LEU A 459 -7.86 25.42 44.92
N GLU A 460 -8.81 24.84 44.17
CA GLU A 460 -10.01 24.21 44.73
C GLU A 460 -9.70 22.82 45.34
N PRO A 461 -10.57 22.27 46.20
CA PRO A 461 -10.38 20.94 46.75
C PRO A 461 -10.15 19.88 45.69
N GLY A 462 -9.02 19.19 45.76
CA GLY A 462 -8.58 18.20 44.79
C GLY A 462 -7.69 18.75 43.66
N GLY A 463 -7.51 20.05 43.57
CA GLY A 463 -6.58 20.68 42.64
C GLY A 463 -5.11 20.48 43.04
N LYS A 464 -4.20 20.52 42.06
CA LYS A 464 -2.76 20.32 42.25
C LYS A 464 -2.15 21.28 43.29
N TYR A 465 -2.68 22.51 43.36
CA TYR A 465 -2.18 23.58 44.21
C TYR A 465 -3.03 23.79 45.45
N TYR A 466 -4.04 22.95 45.72
CA TYR A 466 -4.93 23.10 46.89
C TYR A 466 -4.17 23.20 48.23
N LYS A 467 -3.06 22.47 48.37
CA LYS A 467 -2.17 22.54 49.53
C LYS A 467 -1.56 23.93 49.81
N TYR A 468 -1.57 24.80 48.80
CA TYR A 468 -1.05 26.17 48.88
C TYR A 468 -2.15 27.21 49.08
N LYS A 469 -3.43 26.79 49.15
CA LYS A 469 -4.56 27.69 49.41
C LYS A 469 -4.35 28.42 50.73
N GLY A 470 -4.36 29.74 50.69
CA GLY A 470 -4.07 30.60 51.84
C GLY A 470 -2.60 30.90 52.08
N LYS A 471 -1.68 30.29 51.31
CA LYS A 471 -0.25 30.64 51.24
C LYS A 471 0.09 31.47 50.03
N TRP A 472 -0.87 32.17 49.51
CA TRP A 472 -0.79 32.94 48.28
C TRP A 472 0.10 34.17 48.40
N PRO A 473 0.81 34.56 47.35
CA PRO A 473 0.82 33.86 46.06
C PRO A 473 2.06 32.98 45.88
N ALA A 474 1.84 31.69 45.58
CA ALA A 474 2.87 31.00 44.81
C ALA A 474 3.19 31.92 43.64
N THR A 475 4.44 32.27 43.46
CA THR A 475 4.84 33.24 42.41
C THR A 475 4.43 32.70 41.05
N ALA A 476 4.07 33.56 40.12
CA ALA A 476 3.79 33.18 38.74
C ALA A 476 4.92 32.32 38.14
N GLN A 477 6.16 32.56 38.57
CA GLN A 477 7.33 31.75 38.24
C GLN A 477 7.20 30.31 38.71
N GLN A 478 6.81 30.06 39.97
CA GLN A 478 6.64 28.69 40.47
C GLN A 478 5.58 27.91 39.71
N ARG A 479 4.49 28.55 39.24
CA ARG A 479 3.45 27.90 38.45
C ARG A 479 3.93 27.59 37.05
N ARG A 480 4.75 28.46 36.44
CA ARG A 480 5.38 28.17 35.16
C ARG A 480 6.31 26.97 35.27
N ASP A 481 7.16 26.94 36.29
CA ASP A 481 8.11 25.87 36.51
C ASP A 481 7.43 24.52 36.77
N GLU A 482 6.23 24.51 37.36
CA GLU A 482 5.44 23.28 37.54
C GLU A 482 4.68 22.81 36.27
N ASN A 483 4.62 23.60 35.21
CA ASN A 483 3.92 23.27 33.96
C ASN A 483 4.79 23.31 32.72
N PHE A 484 5.98 23.85 32.84
CA PHE A 484 7.03 23.88 31.85
C PHE A 484 8.33 23.41 32.48
N GLY A 485 9.12 22.67 31.76
CA GLY A 485 10.37 22.10 32.29
C GLY A 485 10.83 20.92 31.46
N THR A 486 11.71 20.14 32.04
CA THR A 486 12.37 19.04 31.38
C THR A 486 11.57 17.73 31.54
N THR A 487 11.37 17.06 30.41
CA THR A 487 10.80 15.71 30.37
C THR A 487 11.78 14.76 29.72
N ASN A 488 12.13 13.69 30.43
CA ASN A 488 12.89 12.55 29.88
C ASN A 488 11.97 11.35 29.81
N SER A 489 11.79 10.80 28.63
CA SER A 489 10.83 9.71 28.43
C SER A 489 11.35 8.61 27.49
N ILE A 490 10.78 7.43 27.66
CA ILE A 490 10.83 6.33 26.68
C ILE A 490 9.46 6.18 26.08
N THR A 491 9.40 6.14 24.75
CA THR A 491 8.16 5.92 24.02
C THR A 491 8.28 4.61 23.24
N TYR A 492 7.38 3.69 23.47
CA TYR A 492 7.23 2.49 22.64
C TYR A 492 6.13 2.69 21.62
N SER A 493 6.36 2.15 20.44
CA SER A 493 5.59 2.37 19.23
C SER A 493 5.25 1.11 18.47
N ARG A 494 3.97 0.89 18.08
CA ARG A 494 3.56 -0.14 17.14
C ARG A 494 2.64 0.45 16.08
N VAL A 495 3.06 0.45 14.81
CA VAL A 495 2.26 0.88 13.65
C VAL A 495 1.96 -0.34 12.79
N TYR A 496 0.69 -0.54 12.45
CA TYR A 496 0.23 -1.38 11.36
C TYR A 496 -0.21 -0.47 10.22
N ASP A 497 0.36 -0.62 9.03
CA ASP A 497 0.01 0.20 7.87
C ASP A 497 -0.10 -0.69 6.61
N SER A 498 -1.34 -0.87 6.14
CA SER A 498 -1.66 -1.61 4.91
C SER A 498 -2.31 -0.73 3.84
N ARG A 499 -2.12 0.59 3.94
CA ARG A 499 -2.63 1.52 2.93
C ARG A 499 -1.98 1.25 1.57
N ASP A 500 -2.76 1.38 0.52
CA ASP A 500 -2.30 1.28 -0.87
C ASP A 500 -1.36 2.42 -1.25
N ASN A 501 -1.61 3.62 -0.73
CA ASN A 501 -0.79 4.82 -0.88
C ASN A 501 -0.70 5.57 0.46
N ILE A 502 0.51 5.99 0.83
CA ILE A 502 0.74 6.70 2.10
C ILE A 502 0.30 8.17 2.06
N TYR A 503 0.29 8.78 0.86
CA TYR A 503 -0.04 10.21 0.67
C TYR A 503 -1.51 10.44 0.30
N ASP A 504 -2.10 9.54 -0.50
CA ASP A 504 -3.48 9.61 -0.97
C ASP A 504 -4.10 8.20 -0.92
N PRO A 505 -4.47 7.75 0.29
CA PRO A 505 -4.96 6.39 0.48
C PRO A 505 -6.40 6.23 0.00
N HIS A 506 -6.62 5.20 -0.82
CA HIS A 506 -7.93 4.80 -1.31
C HIS A 506 -8.43 3.52 -0.63
N ALA A 507 -7.53 2.67 -0.15
CA ALA A 507 -7.84 1.41 0.49
C ALA A 507 -6.86 1.07 1.61
N GLY A 508 -7.30 0.21 2.52
CA GLY A 508 -6.48 -0.30 3.60
C GLY A 508 -6.71 0.39 4.95
N LYS A 509 -5.80 0.18 5.87
CA LYS A 509 -5.91 0.73 7.23
C LYS A 509 -4.56 1.07 7.82
N ARG A 510 -4.54 2.05 8.72
CA ARG A 510 -3.37 2.38 9.52
C ARG A 510 -3.77 2.50 11.00
N ASN A 511 -3.20 1.63 11.82
CA ASN A 511 -3.42 1.64 13.26
C ASN A 511 -2.10 1.99 13.94
N SER A 512 -2.11 2.99 14.78
CA SER A 512 -0.96 3.33 15.61
C SER A 512 -1.33 3.32 17.07
N TYR A 513 -0.36 2.94 17.85
CA TYR A 513 -0.48 2.74 19.28
C TYR A 513 0.81 3.22 19.96
N THR A 514 0.76 4.14 20.94
CA THR A 514 1.90 4.67 21.69
C THR A 514 1.71 4.52 23.18
N PHE A 515 2.76 4.08 23.81
CA PHE A 515 2.93 4.21 25.24
C PHE A 515 4.18 5.04 25.53
N GLU A 516 4.03 6.17 26.19
CA GLU A 516 5.12 7.03 26.65
C GLU A 516 5.18 6.95 28.17
N TRP A 517 6.36 6.64 28.67
CA TRP A 517 6.68 6.67 30.08
C TRP A 517 7.73 7.76 30.35
N ALA A 518 7.32 8.80 31.06
CA ALA A 518 8.17 9.90 31.48
C ALA A 518 8.50 9.76 32.97
N GLY A 519 9.76 9.94 33.33
CA GLY A 519 10.23 9.75 34.68
C GLY A 519 11.69 9.33 34.79
N LEU A 520 12.44 9.39 33.68
CA LEU A 520 13.88 9.10 33.62
C LEU A 520 14.72 10.31 34.07
N GLY A 521 14.35 10.93 35.19
CA GLY A 521 14.87 12.25 35.58
C GLY A 521 14.11 13.38 34.87
N GLY A 522 14.40 14.65 35.21
CA GLY A 522 13.63 15.82 34.80
C GLY A 522 12.47 16.13 35.78
N ASP A 523 11.63 17.09 35.36
CA ASP A 523 10.68 17.72 36.27
C ASP A 523 9.33 16.96 36.35
N PHE A 524 9.03 16.13 35.33
CA PHE A 524 7.71 15.51 35.18
C PHE A 524 7.75 13.99 35.18
N LYS A 525 6.72 13.39 35.82
CA LYS A 525 6.50 11.93 35.87
C LYS A 525 5.09 11.62 35.46
N PHE A 526 4.91 11.01 34.29
CA PHE A 526 3.60 10.64 33.79
C PHE A 526 3.71 9.43 32.83
N GLU A 527 2.60 8.77 32.63
CA GLU A 527 2.38 7.79 31.57
C GLU A 527 1.29 8.30 30.64
N LYS A 528 1.48 8.06 29.33
CA LYS A 528 0.59 8.53 28.28
C LYS A 528 0.37 7.43 27.27
N ILE A 529 -0.91 7.10 27.03
CA ILE A 529 -1.34 6.17 25.98
C ILE A 529 -2.07 6.95 24.89
N THR A 530 -1.78 6.63 23.64
CA THR A 530 -2.50 7.17 22.49
C THR A 530 -2.83 6.03 21.53
N VAL A 531 -4.06 5.97 21.05
CA VAL A 531 -4.53 5.02 20.04
C VAL A 531 -5.07 5.83 18.87
N ASN A 532 -4.65 5.48 17.65
CA ASN A 532 -5.20 6.05 16.42
C ASN A 532 -5.54 4.92 15.45
N TYR A 533 -6.74 4.96 14.88
CA TYR A 533 -7.24 3.99 13.93
C TYR A 533 -7.77 4.71 12.69
N ARG A 534 -7.17 4.42 11.52
CA ARG A 534 -7.58 4.96 10.23
C ARG A 534 -8.00 3.82 9.31
N TYR A 535 -9.11 4.01 8.63
CA TYR A 535 -9.65 3.02 7.71
C TYR A 535 -10.18 3.68 6.44
N TYR A 536 -9.82 3.10 5.29
CA TYR A 536 -10.17 3.59 3.96
C TYR A 536 -10.90 2.51 3.20
N ILE A 537 -12.11 2.81 2.78
CA ILE A 537 -13.00 1.91 2.05
C ILE A 537 -13.12 2.42 0.63
N PRO A 538 -12.57 1.70 -0.37
CA PRO A 538 -12.73 2.05 -1.77
C PRO A 538 -14.20 1.88 -2.19
N MET A 539 -14.70 2.85 -2.92
CA MET A 539 -16.04 2.85 -3.51
C MET A 539 -15.93 2.95 -5.03
N GLN A 540 -17.03 2.68 -5.74
CA GLN A 540 -17.06 2.80 -7.20
C GLN A 540 -16.68 4.21 -7.68
N ARG A 541 -16.07 4.32 -8.87
CA ARG A 541 -15.66 5.58 -9.52
C ARG A 541 -14.64 6.39 -8.71
N ASP A 542 -13.61 5.72 -8.19
CA ASP A 542 -12.49 6.31 -7.42
C ASP A 542 -12.93 7.16 -6.22
N ARG A 543 -14.06 6.81 -5.60
CA ARG A 543 -14.53 7.42 -4.37
C ARG A 543 -14.00 6.66 -3.17
N VAL A 544 -13.85 7.34 -2.04
CA VAL A 544 -13.34 6.75 -0.81
C VAL A 544 -14.18 7.21 0.37
N LEU A 545 -14.53 6.27 1.23
CA LEU A 545 -15.02 6.57 2.56
C LEU A 545 -13.90 6.36 3.56
N ALA A 546 -13.48 7.42 4.25
CA ALA A 546 -12.36 7.42 5.15
C ALA A 546 -12.79 7.73 6.58
N PHE A 547 -12.23 6.99 7.54
CA PHE A 547 -12.46 7.17 8.97
C PHE A 547 -11.14 7.39 9.69
N ASP A 548 -11.08 8.34 10.61
CA ASP A 548 -9.99 8.52 11.58
C ASP A 548 -10.57 8.57 12.99
N LEU A 549 -10.12 7.70 13.86
CA LEU A 549 -10.51 7.62 15.25
C LEU A 549 -9.26 7.71 16.12
N ALA A 550 -9.25 8.60 17.11
CA ALA A 550 -8.16 8.69 18.06
C ALA A 550 -8.67 8.83 19.50
N ALA A 551 -8.01 8.13 20.41
CA ALA A 551 -8.22 8.23 21.84
C ALA A 551 -6.87 8.38 22.54
N GLY A 552 -6.85 9.16 23.59
CA GLY A 552 -5.67 9.38 24.42
C GLY A 552 -6.03 9.49 25.89
N TYR A 553 -5.17 8.95 26.73
CA TYR A 553 -5.28 9.06 28.18
C TYR A 553 -3.89 9.17 28.79
N ALA A 554 -3.77 10.09 29.76
CA ALA A 554 -2.54 10.24 30.53
C ALA A 554 -2.85 10.30 32.02
N TRP A 555 -1.93 9.75 32.81
CA TRP A 555 -1.96 9.81 34.26
C TRP A 555 -0.60 10.22 34.81
N GLY A 556 -0.55 10.61 36.09
CA GLY A 556 0.63 11.21 36.69
C GLY A 556 0.71 12.72 36.46
N ASP A 557 1.89 13.27 36.58
CA ASP A 557 2.17 14.72 36.56
C ASP A 557 2.49 15.20 35.15
N MET A 558 1.52 15.09 34.23
CA MET A 558 1.69 15.56 32.85
C MET A 558 1.59 17.09 32.78
N PRO A 559 2.63 17.80 32.29
CA PRO A 559 2.61 19.26 32.21
C PRO A 559 1.59 19.77 31.16
N LEU A 560 1.13 21.02 31.33
CA LEU A 560 0.21 21.67 30.37
C LEU A 560 0.76 21.68 28.95
N SER A 561 2.08 21.84 28.81
CA SER A 561 2.76 21.87 27.50
C SER A 561 2.64 20.58 26.69
N GLN A 562 2.26 19.45 27.32
CA GLN A 562 2.19 18.11 26.69
C GLN A 562 0.79 17.48 26.73
N ARG A 563 -0.24 18.22 27.15
CA ARG A 563 -1.63 17.74 27.14
C ARG A 563 -2.08 17.40 25.72
N PHE A 564 -3.05 16.50 25.64
CA PHE A 564 -3.77 16.26 24.40
C PHE A 564 -4.54 17.50 23.99
N SER A 565 -4.65 17.70 22.68
CA SER A 565 -5.41 18.82 22.11
C SER A 565 -6.36 18.33 21.02
N VAL A 566 -7.52 18.99 20.93
CA VAL A 566 -8.54 18.77 19.89
C VAL A 566 -9.04 20.14 19.44
N GLY A 567 -9.16 20.34 18.14
CA GLY A 567 -9.53 21.58 17.46
C GLY A 567 -8.65 21.81 16.24
N GLY A 568 -9.15 22.52 15.25
CA GLY A 568 -8.41 22.86 14.05
C GLY A 568 -8.54 21.87 12.90
N GLY A 569 -7.78 22.15 11.84
CA GLY A 569 -7.87 21.49 10.53
C GLY A 569 -7.60 19.99 10.51
N ASP A 570 -6.82 19.49 11.49
CA ASP A 570 -6.38 18.09 11.54
C ASP A 570 -7.15 17.24 12.59
N SER A 571 -8.09 17.82 13.33
CA SER A 571 -8.78 17.08 14.41
C SER A 571 -10.28 17.36 14.51
N LEU A 572 -10.70 18.62 14.60
CA LEU A 572 -12.08 19.05 14.73
C LEU A 572 -12.27 20.38 13.99
N ARG A 573 -12.65 20.28 12.74
CA ARG A 573 -12.81 21.45 11.86
C ARG A 573 -14.02 22.28 12.24
N GLY A 574 -13.90 23.61 12.09
CA GLY A 574 -14.89 24.58 12.58
C GLY A 574 -14.55 25.16 13.96
N TYR A 575 -13.51 24.65 14.62
CA TYR A 575 -12.95 25.13 15.87
C TYR A 575 -11.55 25.69 15.68
N LYS A 576 -11.02 26.43 16.66
CA LYS A 576 -9.64 26.93 16.64
C LYS A 576 -8.65 25.78 16.85
N ASP A 577 -7.42 25.96 16.38
CA ASP A 577 -6.37 25.00 16.59
C ASP A 577 -6.12 24.84 18.09
N ASP A 578 -6.05 23.57 18.54
CA ASP A 578 -5.84 23.20 19.94
C ASP A 578 -6.84 23.80 20.94
N GLN A 579 -8.08 24.12 20.52
CA GLN A 579 -9.08 24.79 21.37
C GLN A 579 -9.39 24.03 22.64
N PHE A 580 -9.49 22.70 22.57
CA PHE A 580 -9.78 21.85 23.74
C PHE A 580 -8.50 21.13 24.16
N ARG A 581 -8.12 21.23 25.41
CA ARG A 581 -6.92 20.58 25.94
C ARG A 581 -7.23 19.79 27.21
N GLY A 582 -6.52 18.67 27.42
CA GLY A 582 -6.70 17.85 28.62
C GLY A 582 -5.79 16.65 28.69
N ASN A 583 -5.89 15.92 29.78
CA ASN A 583 -5.20 14.65 30.03
C ASN A 583 -5.87 13.48 29.31
N SER A 584 -7.06 13.70 28.79
CA SER A 584 -7.85 12.72 28.06
C SER A 584 -8.35 13.34 26.77
N MET A 585 -8.42 12.53 25.71
CA MET A 585 -9.03 12.95 24.45
C MET A 585 -9.78 11.81 23.78
N LEU A 586 -10.82 12.19 23.06
CA LEU A 586 -11.49 11.32 22.10
C LEU A 586 -11.86 12.16 20.88
N ARG A 587 -11.52 11.67 19.67
CA ARG A 587 -11.91 12.31 18.42
C ARG A 587 -12.21 11.29 17.36
N GLY A 588 -13.09 11.66 16.43
CA GLY A 588 -13.45 10.86 15.27
C GLY A 588 -13.76 11.75 14.07
N THR A 589 -13.34 11.31 12.91
CA THR A 589 -13.62 11.96 11.63
C THR A 589 -14.16 10.92 10.65
N ALA A 590 -15.21 11.30 9.92
CA ALA A 590 -15.68 10.59 8.74
C ALA A 590 -15.59 11.50 7.53
N GLU A 591 -14.92 11.05 6.46
CA GLU A 591 -14.80 11.79 5.20
C GLU A 591 -15.33 10.96 4.03
N TYR A 592 -16.17 11.55 3.21
CA TYR A 592 -16.50 11.07 1.88
C TYR A 592 -15.71 11.86 0.84
N ARG A 593 -14.80 11.20 0.15
CA ARG A 593 -13.89 11.75 -0.86
C ARG A 593 -14.34 11.34 -2.25
N PHE A 594 -14.36 12.27 -3.18
CA PHE A 594 -14.77 12.03 -4.56
C PHE A 594 -13.90 12.83 -5.55
N PRO A 595 -13.56 12.27 -6.72
CA PRO A 595 -12.77 12.97 -7.72
C PRO A 595 -13.60 14.08 -8.38
N ILE A 596 -13.02 15.28 -8.51
CA ILE A 596 -13.57 16.41 -9.28
C ILE A 596 -12.86 16.51 -10.62
N ARG A 597 -11.52 16.47 -10.58
CA ARG A 597 -10.63 16.48 -11.75
C ARG A 597 -9.38 15.65 -11.44
N LYS A 598 -8.54 15.38 -12.46
CA LYS A 598 -7.21 14.81 -12.25
C LYS A 598 -6.44 15.65 -11.22
N LYS A 599 -5.99 15.03 -10.13
CA LYS A 599 -5.29 15.66 -9.00
C LYS A 599 -6.14 16.58 -8.09
N VAL A 600 -7.47 16.63 -8.24
CA VAL A 600 -8.36 17.40 -7.38
C VAL A 600 -9.51 16.52 -6.90
N GLN A 601 -9.64 16.40 -5.58
CA GLN A 601 -10.73 15.67 -4.92
C GLN A 601 -11.58 16.64 -4.11
N GLY A 602 -12.89 16.43 -4.12
CA GLY A 602 -13.84 17.03 -3.18
C GLY A 602 -13.98 16.16 -1.94
N VAL A 603 -14.23 16.78 -0.83
CA VAL A 603 -14.44 16.11 0.47
C VAL A 603 -15.68 16.67 1.14
N ILE A 604 -16.51 15.78 1.69
CA ILE A 604 -17.57 16.11 2.64
C ILE A 604 -17.17 15.42 3.95
N PHE A 605 -17.22 16.12 5.06
CA PHE A 605 -16.77 15.57 6.33
C PHE A 605 -17.68 15.86 7.51
N TYR A 606 -17.58 14.99 8.50
CA TYR A 606 -18.13 15.15 9.84
C TYR A 606 -17.06 14.78 10.85
N ASP A 607 -16.78 15.71 11.75
CA ASP A 607 -15.82 15.56 12.83
C ASP A 607 -16.56 15.60 14.18
N ILE A 608 -16.07 14.84 15.14
CA ILE A 608 -16.52 14.86 16.53
C ILE A 608 -15.30 14.73 17.43
N GLY A 609 -15.22 15.50 18.49
CA GLY A 609 -14.06 15.38 19.38
C GLY A 609 -14.15 16.29 20.59
N TYR A 610 -13.36 15.94 21.60
CA TYR A 610 -13.13 16.75 22.79
C TYR A 610 -11.87 16.29 23.52
N ALA A 611 -11.19 17.21 24.17
CA ALA A 611 -10.14 16.90 25.12
C ALA A 611 -10.51 17.50 26.47
N TRP A 612 -10.30 16.78 27.55
CA TRP A 612 -10.72 17.18 28.91
C TRP A 612 -9.70 16.79 29.96
N ASP A 613 -9.73 17.48 31.07
CA ASP A 613 -9.00 17.13 32.28
C ASP A 613 -9.85 16.25 33.16
N LYS A 614 -9.31 15.22 33.77
CA LYS A 614 -10.00 14.31 34.70
C LYS A 614 -10.57 15.05 35.93
N ARG A 615 -9.99 16.20 36.28
CA ARG A 615 -10.46 17.04 37.38
C ARG A 615 -11.72 17.80 37.04
N ASP A 616 -11.85 18.25 35.79
CA ASP A 616 -13.04 18.98 35.34
C ASP A 616 -14.18 18.02 35.03
N GLN A 617 -13.87 16.77 34.71
CA GLN A 617 -14.85 15.77 34.35
C GLN A 617 -14.46 14.38 34.89
N LYS A 618 -15.07 14.00 36.01
CA LYS A 618 -14.80 12.71 36.68
C LYS A 618 -15.35 11.48 35.92
N LYS A 619 -16.38 11.67 35.10
CA LYS A 619 -16.99 10.60 34.27
C LYS A 619 -17.03 11.04 32.82
N PHE A 620 -16.77 10.08 31.91
CA PHE A 620 -16.94 10.33 30.49
C PHE A 620 -18.41 10.65 30.16
N ASP A 621 -18.67 11.79 29.56
CA ASP A 621 -19.98 12.21 29.08
C ASP A 621 -19.96 12.54 27.61
N LEU A 622 -20.71 11.75 26.82
CA LEU A 622 -20.88 11.98 25.38
C LEU A 622 -21.52 13.34 25.06
N GLY A 623 -22.27 13.93 25.99
CA GLY A 623 -22.89 15.25 25.83
C GLY A 623 -21.90 16.41 25.77
N LEU A 624 -20.63 16.18 26.15
CA LEU A 624 -19.55 17.16 26.07
C LEU A 624 -18.79 17.13 24.74
N MET A 625 -19.02 16.10 23.92
CA MET A 625 -18.39 16.03 22.60
C MET A 625 -18.87 17.17 21.71
N GLU A 626 -17.92 17.88 21.14
CA GLU A 626 -18.19 18.92 20.16
C GLU A 626 -18.13 18.34 18.74
N SER A 627 -18.92 18.90 17.83
CA SER A 627 -18.99 18.41 16.46
C SER A 627 -18.79 19.52 15.42
N GLY A 628 -18.18 19.15 14.31
CA GLY A 628 -17.99 20.03 13.16
C GLY A 628 -18.31 19.29 11.86
N TYR A 629 -18.83 19.97 10.88
CA TYR A 629 -19.09 19.42 9.56
C TYR A 629 -18.77 20.43 8.47
N GLY A 630 -18.52 19.95 7.28
CA GLY A 630 -18.17 20.85 6.20
C GLY A 630 -17.79 20.16 4.92
N ILE A 631 -17.19 20.97 4.06
CA ILE A 631 -16.72 20.58 2.74
C ILE A 631 -15.27 20.99 2.56
N GLY A 632 -14.54 20.28 1.70
CA GLY A 632 -13.14 20.57 1.44
C GLY A 632 -12.67 20.17 0.08
N LEU A 633 -11.47 20.62 -0.25
CA LEU A 633 -10.73 20.27 -1.45
C LEU A 633 -9.37 19.68 -1.09
N ARG A 634 -8.98 18.67 -1.82
CA ARG A 634 -7.63 18.08 -1.78
C ARG A 634 -7.00 18.24 -3.16
N ILE A 635 -5.86 18.89 -3.22
CA ILE A 635 -5.16 19.20 -4.46
C ILE A 635 -3.77 18.58 -4.40
N ASN A 636 -3.53 17.57 -5.22
CA ASN A 636 -2.21 16.95 -5.33
C ASN A 636 -1.28 17.83 -6.14
N SER A 637 -0.38 18.55 -5.45
CA SER A 637 0.61 19.43 -6.04
C SER A 637 2.02 18.80 -6.05
N PRO A 638 2.96 19.30 -6.87
CA PRO A 638 4.35 18.85 -6.84
C PRO A 638 5.04 19.09 -5.49
N LEU A 639 4.51 20.00 -4.67
CA LEU A 639 5.01 20.32 -3.33
C LEU A 639 4.36 19.47 -2.23
N GLY A 640 3.45 18.55 -2.59
CA GLY A 640 2.63 17.75 -1.69
C GLY A 640 1.14 18.10 -1.78
N PRO A 641 0.28 17.32 -1.12
CA PRO A 641 -1.15 17.59 -1.10
C PRO A 641 -1.48 18.86 -0.34
N ILE A 642 -2.38 19.67 -0.92
CA ILE A 642 -2.94 20.88 -0.32
C ILE A 642 -4.35 20.55 0.14
N LYS A 643 -4.67 20.89 1.40
CA LYS A 643 -6.01 20.76 1.97
C LYS A 643 -6.62 22.14 2.16
N LEU A 644 -7.84 22.31 1.70
CA LEU A 644 -8.66 23.51 1.88
C LEU A 644 -10.00 23.05 2.45
N ASP A 645 -10.28 23.35 3.71
CA ASP A 645 -11.50 22.90 4.37
C ASP A 645 -12.28 24.10 4.92
N TRP A 646 -13.57 24.13 4.65
CA TRP A 646 -14.51 25.01 5.32
C TRP A 646 -15.35 24.17 6.28
N GLY A 647 -15.18 24.42 7.59
CA GLY A 647 -15.84 23.70 8.65
C GLY A 647 -16.78 24.59 9.46
N LYS A 648 -17.95 24.06 9.80
CA LYS A 648 -18.92 24.69 10.71
C LYS A 648 -18.96 23.92 12.01
N GLY A 649 -18.48 24.54 13.07
CA GLY A 649 -18.67 24.09 14.45
C GLY A 649 -20.00 24.58 15.03
N LYS A 650 -20.17 24.40 16.33
CA LYS A 650 -21.41 24.76 17.06
C LYS A 650 -21.72 26.25 17.00
N GLN A 651 -20.70 27.08 17.11
CA GLN A 651 -20.87 28.53 17.23
C GLN A 651 -20.41 29.28 15.98
N ARG A 652 -19.29 28.89 15.37
CA ARG A 652 -18.63 29.64 14.29
C ARG A 652 -18.27 28.70 13.13
N SER A 653 -18.12 29.29 11.93
CA SER A 653 -17.52 28.62 10.77
C SER A 653 -16.08 29.08 10.63
N ARG A 654 -15.19 28.16 10.16
CA ARG A 654 -13.77 28.45 9.95
C ARG A 654 -13.29 27.86 8.64
N PHE A 655 -12.34 28.54 8.05
CA PHE A 655 -11.59 28.06 6.91
C PHE A 655 -10.22 27.55 7.42
N HIS A 656 -9.88 26.34 7.03
CA HIS A 656 -8.62 25.69 7.36
C HIS A 656 -7.83 25.44 6.10
N PHE A 657 -6.55 25.80 6.14
CA PHE A 657 -5.59 25.59 5.07
C PHE A 657 -4.40 24.81 5.61
N SER A 658 -4.01 23.72 4.96
CA SER A 658 -2.78 23.03 5.33
C SER A 658 -2.10 22.38 4.13
N PHE A 659 -0.78 22.19 4.26
CA PHE A 659 0.03 21.36 3.41
C PHE A 659 0.31 20.04 4.12
N GLY A 660 0.27 18.92 3.42
CA GLY A 660 0.65 17.63 3.99
C GLY A 660 -0.24 16.50 3.54
N GLY A 661 0.06 15.29 4.05
CA GLY A 661 -0.69 14.06 3.73
C GLY A 661 -2.14 14.14 4.21
N GLN A 662 -3.00 13.38 3.59
CA GLN A 662 -4.35 13.12 4.11
C GLN A 662 -4.22 12.27 5.40
N PHE A 663 -5.19 12.40 6.33
CA PHE A 663 -5.17 11.61 7.56
C PHE A 663 -5.24 10.13 7.29
#